data_ad7889975c8cb68fb098867fb5fb234a
#
_entry.id   ad7889975c8cb68fb098867fb5fb234a
#
_cell.length_a   1.000
_cell.length_b   1.000
_cell.length_c   1.000
_cell.angle_alpha   90.00
_cell.angle_beta   90.00
_cell.angle_gamma   90.00
#
_symmetry.space_group_name_H-M   'P 1'
#
loop_
_entity.id
_entity.type
_entity.pdbx_description
1 polymer ?
#
loop_
_entity_poly.entity_id
_entity_poly.type
_entity_poly.pdbx_seq_one_letter_code
_entity_poly.pdbx_strand_id
1 'polypeptide(L)'
;MEDTPLSREGVSRVALRLFEHNEKAYRAAIRMMEQYGKAAIVHPTGTGKSYIAFKLIEDNPGKVVIWLSPSEYIFKTQLESLKRNDPEFPLENVRFYTYAKLMCCTQAQLGEIAAQKPAYIILDEFHRAGAECWGESTVALLKLCPDAKLLGLTATNIRYLDNNRDMAEELFDNRVASDMTLGEAVVRGILPAPKYVTTVYQYQKALAKYQTRVDNLRTQGIQDVNQKYLDALRRALEQADGLDRVFSHHITNKSGKYIVFCANKEHMDEMVSHVPEWFAGVNPDVVVYEAYSDNPNTDKAFADFKTDISDRLKLLFCIDMLNEGVHVEGISGVILFRPTISPIIYKQQIGRALTAGDTAAPLILDVVNNFEGLTSISGLQSEMQEAVHRLYANGESDKIVTERFEVIEQVHDCRILFERLQESLSSSWEHYFSEASIYYAEHGDLKVPKQYKTPAGLSLGVWIVTQRGVREGRVSGNLTEQQIARLDSIGMAWGNQKESAWQRGFEKAKKYHDTYGNLMVAGKYVDPDGYPLGKWLIKTRQQKLNGNLKEERIAQLDEIGMVWNIFDAKWEKAYALAAAYYEENGNLNIPRSYVTAAGERLGQWVASQQWAYPKGKLTDEQVERLNRIEMYWGNRNDRQWNEGYQEAKRYFDAHGDLNVPAEYVSPGGYNLGNWVKRQRYTRQNPEKSGAVLTEERIAKLDEIGMRWGKSNPKRPSEQAAQAETVTAKAG
;
A
#
# COMPACT_ATOMS: atom_id res chain seq x y z
N MET A 1 -56.92 -25.64 37.43
CA MET A 1 -56.82 -24.44 36.55
C MET A 1 -55.40 -24.38 36.07
N GLU A 2 -55.19 -24.85 34.86
CA GLU A 2 -53.90 -24.95 34.22
C GLU A 2 -53.48 -23.57 33.70
N ASP A 3 -52.30 -23.12 34.17
CA ASP A 3 -51.64 -21.93 33.59
C ASP A 3 -50.97 -22.30 32.29
N THR A 4 -51.58 -21.92 31.19
CA THR A 4 -50.96 -21.99 29.86
C THR A 4 -49.95 -20.87 29.71
N PRO A 5 -48.70 -21.09 29.34
CA PRO A 5 -47.75 -20.00 29.07
C PRO A 5 -48.14 -19.30 27.77
N LEU A 6 -48.38 -17.99 27.84
CA LEU A 6 -48.54 -17.10 26.71
C LEU A 6 -47.29 -17.21 25.80
N SER A 7 -47.51 -17.71 24.60
CA SER A 7 -46.55 -17.67 23.51
C SER A 7 -46.19 -16.21 23.24
N ARG A 8 -44.89 -15.84 23.38
CA ARG A 8 -44.36 -14.60 22.85
C ARG A 8 -44.48 -14.67 21.33
N GLU A 9 -45.51 -14.06 20.77
CA GLU A 9 -45.58 -13.77 19.35
C GLU A 9 -44.34 -12.95 18.96
N GLY A 10 -43.57 -13.47 17.99
CA GLY A 10 -42.33 -12.88 17.53
C GLY A 10 -42.56 -11.47 16.97
N VAL A 11 -41.97 -10.49 17.61
CA VAL A 11 -41.82 -9.16 17.03
C VAL A 11 -40.98 -9.37 15.74
N SER A 12 -41.66 -9.26 14.60
CA SER A 12 -40.99 -9.32 13.29
C SER A 12 -39.92 -8.23 13.24
N ARG A 13 -38.65 -8.62 13.16
CA ARG A 13 -37.53 -7.70 13.03
C ARG A 13 -37.77 -6.78 11.84
N VAL A 14 -37.62 -5.47 12.02
CA VAL A 14 -37.74 -4.49 10.93
C VAL A 14 -36.48 -4.55 10.08
N ALA A 15 -36.63 -4.79 8.78
CA ALA A 15 -35.51 -4.82 7.84
C ALA A 15 -34.74 -3.50 7.82
N LEU A 16 -33.41 -3.57 7.64
CA LEU A 16 -32.51 -2.42 7.57
C LEU A 16 -32.93 -1.47 6.43
N ARG A 17 -33.23 -0.22 6.75
CA ARG A 17 -33.54 0.82 5.77
C ARG A 17 -32.31 1.67 5.51
N LEU A 18 -31.91 1.74 4.25
CA LEU A 18 -30.83 2.62 3.79
C LEU A 18 -31.38 4.03 3.53
N PHE A 19 -30.52 5.05 3.67
CA PHE A 19 -30.79 6.35 3.08
C PHE A 19 -30.94 6.20 1.56
N GLU A 20 -31.72 7.08 0.92
CA GLU A 20 -32.04 6.97 -0.51
C GLU A 20 -30.81 6.89 -1.41
N HIS A 21 -29.78 7.69 -1.13
CA HIS A 21 -28.52 7.67 -1.89
C HIS A 21 -27.79 6.34 -1.72
N ASN A 22 -27.77 5.74 -0.54
CA ASN A 22 -27.17 4.45 -0.27
C ASN A 22 -28.00 3.31 -0.85
N GLU A 23 -29.33 3.41 -0.88
CA GLU A 23 -30.19 2.44 -1.55
C GLU A 23 -29.92 2.40 -3.05
N LYS A 24 -29.76 3.57 -3.70
CA LYS A 24 -29.40 3.67 -5.12
C LYS A 24 -28.03 3.06 -5.40
N ALA A 25 -27.04 3.38 -4.55
CA ALA A 25 -25.69 2.84 -4.63
C ALA A 25 -25.66 1.32 -4.43
N TYR A 26 -26.42 0.81 -3.44
CA TYR A 26 -26.55 -0.62 -3.18
C TYR A 26 -27.11 -1.37 -4.38
N ARG A 27 -28.24 -0.91 -4.95
CA ARG A 27 -28.84 -1.55 -6.14
C ARG A 27 -27.92 -1.51 -7.35
N ALA A 28 -27.18 -0.43 -7.53
CA ALA A 28 -26.17 -0.34 -8.60
C ALA A 28 -25.02 -1.32 -8.36
N ALA A 29 -24.53 -1.45 -7.14
CA ALA A 29 -23.47 -2.39 -6.77
C ALA A 29 -23.91 -3.85 -6.95
N ILE A 30 -25.13 -4.22 -6.56
CA ILE A 30 -25.66 -5.57 -6.78
C ILE A 30 -25.68 -5.90 -8.26
N ARG A 31 -26.26 -5.06 -9.12
CA ARG A 31 -26.28 -5.27 -10.59
C ARG A 31 -24.86 -5.42 -11.16
N MET A 32 -23.95 -4.56 -10.71
CA MET A 32 -22.56 -4.58 -11.18
C MET A 32 -21.82 -5.86 -10.73
N MET A 33 -22.01 -6.29 -9.48
CA MET A 33 -21.45 -7.56 -8.98
C MET A 33 -22.07 -8.79 -9.65
N GLU A 34 -23.35 -8.73 -10.04
CA GLU A 34 -23.97 -9.82 -10.83
C GLU A 34 -23.38 -9.94 -12.21
N GLN A 35 -23.08 -8.81 -12.83
CA GLN A 35 -22.55 -8.78 -14.20
C GLN A 35 -21.04 -9.03 -14.29
N TYR A 36 -20.28 -8.50 -13.33
CA TYR A 36 -18.80 -8.45 -13.41
C TYR A 36 -18.08 -9.11 -12.23
N GLY A 37 -18.81 -9.63 -11.24
CA GLY A 37 -18.24 -10.21 -10.03
C GLY A 37 -17.73 -9.18 -9.01
N LYS A 38 -17.65 -7.89 -9.35
CA LYS A 38 -17.10 -6.86 -8.48
C LYS A 38 -17.77 -5.49 -8.66
N ALA A 39 -17.82 -4.70 -7.57
CA ALA A 39 -18.30 -3.32 -7.58
C ALA A 39 -17.63 -2.49 -6.49
N ALA A 40 -17.27 -1.24 -6.79
CA ALA A 40 -16.78 -0.27 -5.83
C ALA A 40 -17.81 0.85 -5.60
N ILE A 41 -17.86 1.39 -4.38
CA ILE A 41 -18.63 2.56 -4.00
C ILE A 41 -17.65 3.57 -3.40
N VAL A 42 -17.60 4.75 -3.97
CA VAL A 42 -16.74 5.86 -3.54
C VAL A 42 -17.63 6.98 -3.02
N HIS A 43 -17.87 6.98 -1.72
CA HIS A 43 -18.73 7.97 -1.04
C HIS A 43 -17.98 8.64 0.12
N PRO A 44 -18.18 9.94 0.39
CA PRO A 44 -17.50 10.65 1.46
C PRO A 44 -17.73 10.01 2.83
N THR A 45 -16.87 10.34 3.77
CA THR A 45 -17.10 10.01 5.18
C THR A 45 -18.40 10.66 5.68
N GLY A 46 -19.13 9.99 6.57
CA GLY A 46 -20.39 10.49 7.11
C GLY A 46 -21.65 10.13 6.31
N THR A 47 -21.55 9.63 5.08
CA THR A 47 -22.71 9.29 4.24
C THR A 47 -23.36 7.95 4.57
N GLY A 48 -22.86 7.22 5.57
CA GLY A 48 -23.40 5.92 5.96
C GLY A 48 -23.07 4.76 5.03
N LYS A 49 -21.96 4.82 4.28
CA LYS A 49 -21.55 3.78 3.32
C LYS A 49 -21.43 2.38 3.91
N SER A 50 -21.03 2.23 5.18
CA SER A 50 -20.93 0.92 5.85
C SER A 50 -22.27 0.20 5.96
N TYR A 51 -23.40 0.94 6.02
CA TYR A 51 -24.72 0.35 6.03
C TYR A 51 -25.08 -0.36 4.72
N ILE A 52 -24.42 -0.02 3.61
CA ILE A 52 -24.55 -0.75 2.33
C ILE A 52 -24.02 -2.18 2.49
N ALA A 53 -22.89 -2.35 3.19
CA ALA A 53 -22.34 -3.68 3.48
C ALA A 53 -23.25 -4.46 4.45
N PHE A 54 -23.79 -3.83 5.48
CA PHE A 54 -24.76 -4.49 6.35
C PHE A 54 -26.03 -4.90 5.60
N LYS A 55 -26.52 -4.10 4.68
CA LYS A 55 -27.65 -4.45 3.82
C LYS A 55 -27.34 -5.68 2.94
N LEU A 56 -26.14 -5.76 2.38
CA LEU A 56 -25.70 -6.93 1.63
C LEU A 56 -25.72 -8.20 2.51
N ILE A 57 -25.29 -8.09 3.76
CA ILE A 57 -25.30 -9.21 4.72
C ILE A 57 -26.74 -9.62 5.03
N GLU A 58 -27.62 -8.67 5.35
CA GLU A 58 -29.03 -8.91 5.65
C GLU A 58 -29.78 -9.60 4.50
N ASP A 59 -29.54 -9.17 3.26
CA ASP A 59 -30.19 -9.72 2.06
C ASP A 59 -29.63 -11.09 1.65
N ASN A 60 -28.54 -11.54 2.28
CA ASN A 60 -27.89 -12.81 1.98
C ASN A 60 -27.68 -13.69 3.23
N PRO A 61 -28.76 -14.02 3.97
CA PRO A 61 -28.66 -14.83 5.17
C PRO A 61 -28.09 -16.23 4.83
N GLY A 62 -27.20 -16.71 5.67
CA GLY A 62 -26.56 -18.03 5.49
C GLY A 62 -25.43 -18.09 4.46
N LYS A 63 -25.17 -17.05 3.69
CA LYS A 63 -24.00 -16.98 2.83
C LYS A 63 -22.81 -16.43 3.61
N VAL A 64 -21.65 -17.09 3.50
CA VAL A 64 -20.43 -16.62 4.17
C VAL A 64 -19.97 -15.31 3.54
N VAL A 65 -19.75 -14.31 4.37
CA VAL A 65 -19.23 -12.99 4.00
C VAL A 65 -17.91 -12.77 4.73
N ILE A 66 -16.85 -12.46 3.99
CA ILE A 66 -15.59 -11.98 4.55
C ILE A 66 -15.58 -10.46 4.48
N TRP A 67 -15.32 -9.81 5.62
CA TRP A 67 -15.19 -8.36 5.69
C TRP A 67 -13.78 -7.98 6.12
N LEU A 68 -13.07 -7.25 5.26
CA LEU A 68 -11.73 -6.71 5.51
C LEU A 68 -11.84 -5.23 5.86
N SER A 69 -11.21 -4.83 6.97
CA SER A 69 -11.18 -3.45 7.46
C SER A 69 -9.75 -3.05 7.83
N PRO A 70 -9.42 -1.75 7.81
CA PRO A 70 -8.09 -1.27 8.24
C PRO A 70 -7.75 -1.60 9.70
N SER A 71 -8.75 -1.58 10.60
CA SER A 71 -8.55 -1.89 12.02
C SER A 71 -9.78 -2.56 12.65
N GLU A 72 -9.56 -3.31 13.75
CA GLU A 72 -10.65 -3.89 14.55
C GLU A 72 -11.51 -2.82 15.20
N TYR A 73 -10.92 -1.68 15.52
CA TYR A 73 -11.62 -0.58 16.16
C TYR A 73 -12.70 0.04 15.25
N ILE A 74 -12.36 0.27 13.97
CA ILE A 74 -13.30 0.77 12.95
C ILE A 74 -14.51 -0.14 12.90
N PHE A 75 -14.25 -1.43 12.81
CA PHE A 75 -15.30 -2.42 12.72
C PHE A 75 -16.18 -2.48 13.99
N LYS A 76 -15.58 -2.45 15.19
CA LYS A 76 -16.32 -2.41 16.46
C LYS A 76 -17.25 -1.21 16.55
N THR A 77 -16.80 -0.01 16.15
CA THR A 77 -17.62 1.20 16.18
C THR A 77 -18.79 1.15 15.19
N GLN A 78 -18.57 0.57 14.01
CA GLN A 78 -19.65 0.36 13.03
C GLN A 78 -20.70 -0.63 13.56
N LEU A 79 -20.26 -1.71 14.22
CA LEU A 79 -21.14 -2.68 14.87
C LEU A 79 -21.92 -2.08 16.04
N GLU A 80 -21.28 -1.28 16.87
CA GLU A 80 -21.96 -0.61 17.99
C GLU A 80 -23.07 0.32 17.50
N SER A 81 -22.82 1.07 16.42
CA SER A 81 -23.82 1.91 15.79
C SER A 81 -24.98 1.08 15.22
N LEU A 82 -24.68 -0.02 14.52
CA LEU A 82 -25.69 -0.93 14.01
C LEU A 82 -26.54 -1.54 15.13
N LYS A 83 -25.91 -2.10 16.17
CA LYS A 83 -26.57 -2.81 17.27
C LYS A 83 -27.41 -1.89 18.16
N ARG A 84 -27.12 -0.58 18.21
CA ARG A 84 -28.01 0.38 18.88
C ARG A 84 -29.36 0.48 18.20
N ASN A 85 -29.38 0.38 16.87
CA ASN A 85 -30.59 0.50 16.07
C ASN A 85 -31.28 -0.87 15.86
N ASP A 86 -30.47 -1.95 15.81
CA ASP A 86 -30.92 -3.32 15.60
C ASP A 86 -30.04 -4.30 16.41
N PRO A 87 -30.36 -4.53 17.70
CA PRO A 87 -29.58 -5.40 18.58
C PRO A 87 -29.48 -6.85 18.09
N GLU A 88 -30.47 -7.32 17.32
CA GLU A 88 -30.58 -8.69 16.82
C GLU A 88 -30.13 -8.85 15.36
N PHE A 89 -29.36 -7.90 14.85
CA PHE A 89 -28.85 -8.00 13.48
C PHE A 89 -28.01 -9.27 13.28
N PRO A 90 -28.30 -10.10 12.26
CA PRO A 90 -27.63 -11.39 12.05
C PRO A 90 -26.22 -11.18 11.53
N LEU A 91 -25.23 -11.69 12.25
CA LEU A 91 -23.80 -11.60 11.90
C LEU A 91 -23.09 -12.97 11.91
N GLU A 92 -23.83 -14.05 12.11
CA GLU A 92 -23.28 -15.40 12.27
C GLU A 92 -22.51 -15.89 11.03
N ASN A 93 -22.91 -15.38 9.86
CA ASN A 93 -22.31 -15.70 8.56
C ASN A 93 -21.14 -14.77 8.20
N VAL A 94 -20.79 -13.79 9.04
CA VAL A 94 -19.72 -12.82 8.75
C VAL A 94 -18.42 -13.19 9.43
N ARG A 95 -17.31 -13.07 8.68
CA ARG A 95 -15.94 -13.29 9.17
C ARG A 95 -15.15 -12.02 8.98
N PHE A 96 -14.69 -11.45 10.11
CA PHE A 96 -13.96 -10.18 10.12
C PHE A 96 -12.47 -10.40 10.21
N TYR A 97 -11.74 -9.70 9.35
CA TYR A 97 -10.29 -9.66 9.37
C TYR A 97 -9.80 -8.23 9.15
N THR A 98 -8.67 -7.88 9.71
CA THR A 98 -7.97 -6.64 9.35
C THR A 98 -6.99 -6.91 8.23
N TYR A 99 -6.69 -5.91 7.40
CA TYR A 99 -5.63 -6.01 6.40
C TYR A 99 -4.29 -6.41 7.03
N ALA A 100 -3.97 -5.86 8.21
CA ALA A 100 -2.75 -6.20 8.96
C ALA A 100 -2.72 -7.69 9.38
N LYS A 101 -3.85 -8.26 9.81
CA LYS A 101 -3.94 -9.67 10.16
C LYS A 101 -3.73 -10.58 8.95
N LEU A 102 -4.30 -10.20 7.79
CA LEU A 102 -4.08 -10.93 6.54
C LEU A 102 -2.60 -10.94 6.13
N MET A 103 -1.89 -9.83 6.30
CA MET A 103 -0.46 -9.72 6.01
C MET A 103 0.37 -10.74 6.81
N CYS A 104 -0.03 -11.03 8.04
CA CYS A 104 0.65 -12.00 8.90
C CYS A 104 0.27 -13.46 8.60
N CYS A 105 -0.74 -13.72 7.73
CA CYS A 105 -1.18 -15.06 7.41
C CYS A 105 -0.22 -15.76 6.47
N THR A 106 0.03 -17.05 6.77
CA THR A 106 0.71 -17.97 5.85
C THR A 106 -0.21 -18.34 4.69
N GLN A 107 0.33 -18.90 3.61
CA GLN A 107 -0.48 -19.39 2.48
C GLN A 107 -1.49 -20.48 2.92
N ALA A 108 -1.12 -21.33 3.89
CA ALA A 108 -2.03 -22.33 4.45
C ALA A 108 -3.22 -21.67 5.16
N GLN A 109 -2.97 -20.64 5.98
CA GLN A 109 -4.02 -19.90 6.68
C GLN A 109 -4.93 -19.13 5.70
N LEU A 110 -4.37 -18.54 4.63
CA LEU A 110 -5.19 -17.94 3.57
C LEU A 110 -6.05 -19.01 2.87
N GLY A 111 -5.51 -20.23 2.67
CA GLY A 111 -6.26 -21.38 2.18
C GLY A 111 -7.41 -21.80 3.09
N GLU A 112 -7.21 -21.80 4.41
CA GLU A 112 -8.26 -22.07 5.41
C GLU A 112 -9.38 -21.02 5.37
N ILE A 113 -9.01 -19.74 5.19
CA ILE A 113 -9.98 -18.66 5.02
C ILE A 113 -10.79 -18.88 3.73
N ALA A 114 -10.13 -19.18 2.62
CA ALA A 114 -10.77 -19.44 1.33
C ALA A 114 -11.63 -20.72 1.35
N ALA A 115 -11.25 -21.75 2.12
CA ALA A 115 -12.01 -22.98 2.27
C ALA A 115 -13.41 -22.79 2.88
N GLN A 116 -13.67 -21.63 3.52
CA GLN A 116 -15.01 -21.24 3.99
C GLN A 116 -15.96 -20.90 2.82
N LYS A 117 -15.46 -20.84 1.58
CA LYS A 117 -16.20 -20.53 0.35
C LYS A 117 -17.06 -19.28 0.48
N PRO A 118 -16.46 -18.11 0.71
CA PRO A 118 -17.23 -16.88 0.85
C PRO A 118 -18.02 -16.59 -0.43
N ALA A 119 -19.28 -16.23 -0.27
CA ALA A 119 -20.07 -15.73 -1.38
C ALA A 119 -19.75 -14.26 -1.70
N TYR A 120 -19.33 -13.51 -0.68
CA TYR A 120 -18.97 -12.10 -0.79
C TYR A 120 -17.70 -11.80 0.00
N ILE A 121 -16.89 -10.91 -0.55
CA ILE A 121 -15.75 -10.29 0.13
C ILE A 121 -15.98 -8.77 0.11
N ILE A 122 -16.00 -8.14 1.29
CA ILE A 122 -16.16 -6.70 1.46
C ILE A 122 -14.79 -6.11 1.80
N LEU A 123 -14.35 -5.12 1.03
CA LEU A 123 -13.13 -4.35 1.26
C LEU A 123 -13.53 -2.95 1.77
N ASP A 124 -13.49 -2.75 3.08
CA ASP A 124 -13.75 -1.44 3.68
C ASP A 124 -12.48 -0.57 3.65
N GLU A 125 -12.63 0.70 3.27
CA GLU A 125 -11.53 1.63 2.97
C GLU A 125 -10.48 1.00 2.02
N PHE A 126 -10.95 0.47 0.89
CA PHE A 126 -10.13 -0.33 -0.04
C PHE A 126 -8.93 0.42 -0.63
N HIS A 127 -8.91 1.76 -0.57
CA HIS A 127 -7.72 2.53 -0.94
C HIS A 127 -6.48 2.14 -0.11
N ARG A 128 -6.67 1.54 1.07
CA ARG A 128 -5.60 1.01 1.91
C ARG A 128 -5.13 -0.38 1.51
N ALA A 129 -5.96 -1.17 0.85
CA ALA A 129 -5.63 -2.53 0.44
C ALA A 129 -4.43 -2.61 -0.54
N GLY A 130 -4.04 -1.48 -1.16
CA GLY A 130 -2.90 -1.36 -2.08
C GLY A 130 -1.54 -1.08 -1.42
N ALA A 131 -1.42 -1.03 -0.09
CA ALA A 131 -0.12 -0.84 0.57
C ALA A 131 0.85 -1.98 0.19
N GLU A 132 2.15 -1.66 -0.04
CA GLU A 132 3.16 -2.64 -0.47
C GLU A 132 3.13 -3.95 0.35
N CYS A 133 2.85 -3.85 1.66
CA CYS A 133 2.78 -5.01 2.53
C CYS A 133 1.38 -5.65 2.60
N TRP A 134 0.29 -4.87 2.48
CA TRP A 134 -1.08 -5.39 2.64
C TRP A 134 -1.68 -5.88 1.34
N GLY A 135 -1.26 -5.30 0.20
CA GLY A 135 -1.79 -5.60 -1.12
C GLY A 135 -1.55 -7.04 -1.56
N GLU A 136 -0.35 -7.57 -1.33
CA GLU A 136 -0.01 -8.93 -1.74
C GLU A 136 -0.92 -9.98 -1.10
N SER A 137 -1.15 -9.89 0.21
CA SER A 137 -1.99 -10.87 0.93
C SER A 137 -3.47 -10.73 0.58
N THR A 138 -3.94 -9.50 0.38
CA THR A 138 -5.31 -9.24 -0.08
C THR A 138 -5.53 -9.82 -1.47
N VAL A 139 -4.65 -9.54 -2.43
CA VAL A 139 -4.73 -10.10 -3.78
C VAL A 139 -4.61 -11.62 -3.78
N ALA A 140 -3.76 -12.18 -2.90
CA ALA A 140 -3.63 -13.63 -2.75
C ALA A 140 -4.95 -14.26 -2.27
N LEU A 141 -5.61 -13.67 -1.27
CA LEU A 141 -6.93 -14.14 -0.82
C LEU A 141 -7.98 -14.07 -1.94
N LEU A 142 -8.03 -12.94 -2.67
CA LEU A 142 -8.97 -12.76 -3.79
C LEU A 142 -8.76 -13.81 -4.88
N LYS A 143 -7.51 -14.17 -5.20
CA LYS A 143 -7.19 -15.25 -6.15
C LYS A 143 -7.63 -16.63 -5.66
N LEU A 144 -7.62 -16.88 -4.36
CA LEU A 144 -8.09 -18.15 -3.76
C LEU A 144 -9.62 -18.23 -3.71
N CYS A 145 -10.34 -17.13 -3.89
CA CYS A 145 -11.79 -17.03 -3.84
C CYS A 145 -12.37 -16.47 -5.17
N PRO A 146 -12.13 -17.13 -6.32
CA PRO A 146 -12.50 -16.56 -7.63
C PRO A 146 -14.02 -16.42 -7.83
N ASP A 147 -14.82 -17.22 -7.15
CA ASP A 147 -16.29 -17.20 -7.23
C ASP A 147 -16.93 -16.18 -6.28
N ALA A 148 -16.17 -15.61 -5.35
CA ALA A 148 -16.68 -14.63 -4.41
C ALA A 148 -16.91 -13.27 -5.11
N LYS A 149 -18.10 -12.68 -4.90
CA LYS A 149 -18.39 -11.32 -5.37
C LYS A 149 -17.70 -10.31 -4.47
N LEU A 150 -17.07 -9.30 -5.07
CA LEU A 150 -16.26 -8.29 -4.38
C LEU A 150 -17.03 -6.97 -4.28
N LEU A 151 -17.21 -6.46 -3.04
CA LEU A 151 -17.74 -5.13 -2.76
C LEU A 151 -16.67 -4.26 -2.12
N GLY A 152 -16.33 -3.13 -2.76
CA GLY A 152 -15.41 -2.13 -2.20
C GLY A 152 -16.15 -0.90 -1.69
N LEU A 153 -15.77 -0.42 -0.51
CA LEU A 153 -16.27 0.81 0.09
C LEU A 153 -15.09 1.72 0.42
N THR A 154 -15.14 2.99 0.03
CA THR A 154 -14.10 3.97 0.39
C THR A 154 -14.61 5.40 0.30
N ALA A 155 -13.90 6.32 0.93
CA ALA A 155 -14.13 7.76 0.73
C ALA A 155 -13.30 8.32 -0.45
N THR A 156 -12.30 7.60 -0.91
CA THR A 156 -11.44 7.94 -2.06
C THR A 156 -10.90 6.67 -2.69
N ASN A 157 -10.83 6.63 -4.01
CA ASN A 157 -10.18 5.56 -4.76
C ASN A 157 -8.67 5.78 -4.94
N ILE A 158 -8.18 7.02 -4.73
CA ILE A 158 -6.79 7.39 -4.95
C ILE A 158 -5.96 7.16 -3.69
N ARG A 159 -4.85 6.44 -3.85
CA ARG A 159 -3.85 6.24 -2.82
C ARG A 159 -2.67 7.22 -3.04
N TYR A 160 -2.59 8.26 -2.20
CA TYR A 160 -1.59 9.33 -2.34
C TYR A 160 -0.18 8.95 -1.90
N LEU A 161 -0.05 8.02 -0.97
CA LEU A 161 1.23 7.63 -0.39
C LEU A 161 2.15 6.92 -1.41
N ASP A 162 1.58 6.32 -2.46
CA ASP A 162 2.28 5.50 -3.46
C ASP A 162 2.04 6.05 -4.88
N ASN A 163 2.47 7.27 -5.17
CA ASN A 163 2.39 7.87 -6.52
C ASN A 163 0.96 8.03 -7.09
N ASN A 164 -0.04 8.30 -6.27
CA ASN A 164 -1.44 8.50 -6.69
C ASN A 164 -2.03 7.29 -7.44
N ARG A 165 -1.83 6.08 -6.93
CA ARG A 165 -2.40 4.86 -7.50
C ARG A 165 -3.93 4.89 -7.40
N ASP A 166 -4.60 4.51 -8.48
CA ASP A 166 -6.07 4.34 -8.48
C ASP A 166 -6.42 2.91 -8.07
N MET A 167 -6.94 2.75 -6.87
CA MET A 167 -7.31 1.45 -6.32
C MET A 167 -8.62 0.91 -6.88
N ALA A 168 -9.47 1.76 -7.48
CA ALA A 168 -10.64 1.29 -8.22
C ALA A 168 -10.23 0.64 -9.54
N GLU A 169 -9.20 1.16 -10.22
CA GLU A 169 -8.63 0.50 -11.39
C GLU A 169 -7.99 -0.84 -11.03
N GLU A 170 -7.14 -0.87 -9.99
CA GLU A 170 -6.33 -2.04 -9.66
C GLU A 170 -7.14 -3.22 -9.09
N LEU A 171 -8.12 -2.96 -8.23
CA LEU A 171 -8.90 -4.02 -7.56
C LEU A 171 -10.25 -4.28 -8.21
N PHE A 172 -10.83 -3.27 -8.84
CA PHE A 172 -12.20 -3.33 -9.35
C PHE A 172 -12.32 -3.13 -10.88
N ASP A 173 -11.20 -3.05 -11.62
CA ASP A 173 -11.17 -2.79 -13.07
C ASP A 173 -12.04 -1.56 -13.46
N ASN A 174 -11.97 -0.51 -12.65
CA ASN A 174 -12.82 0.69 -12.76
C ASN A 174 -14.35 0.42 -12.68
N ARG A 175 -14.77 -0.68 -12.02
CA ARG A 175 -16.19 -1.00 -11.80
C ARG A 175 -16.72 -0.21 -10.58
N VAL A 176 -16.86 1.09 -10.75
CA VAL A 176 -17.42 1.99 -9.73
C VAL A 176 -18.93 2.10 -9.94
N ALA A 177 -19.70 1.52 -9.04
CA ALA A 177 -21.16 1.48 -9.09
C ALA A 177 -21.79 2.81 -8.67
N SER A 178 -21.14 3.55 -7.79
CA SER A 178 -21.55 4.87 -7.35
C SER A 178 -20.35 5.68 -6.88
N ASP A 179 -20.24 6.90 -7.38
CA ASP A 179 -19.20 7.87 -7.02
C ASP A 179 -19.88 9.18 -6.63
N MET A 180 -19.48 9.76 -5.50
CA MET A 180 -20.02 11.00 -4.97
C MET A 180 -18.93 11.77 -4.23
N THR A 181 -18.71 13.04 -4.62
CA THR A 181 -17.76 13.90 -3.92
C THR A 181 -18.35 14.48 -2.62
N LEU A 182 -17.48 15.01 -1.75
CA LEU A 182 -17.92 15.68 -0.52
C LEU A 182 -18.79 16.89 -0.86
N GLY A 183 -18.38 17.69 -1.85
CA GLY A 183 -19.16 18.84 -2.33
C GLY A 183 -20.54 18.44 -2.85
N GLU A 184 -20.64 17.36 -3.60
CA GLU A 184 -21.92 16.85 -4.08
C GLU A 184 -22.82 16.37 -2.94
N ALA A 185 -22.28 15.69 -1.94
CA ALA A 185 -23.04 15.24 -0.78
C ALA A 185 -23.64 16.42 0.00
N VAL A 186 -22.91 17.53 0.12
CA VAL A 186 -23.40 18.76 0.74
C VAL A 186 -24.45 19.45 -0.14
N VAL A 187 -24.20 19.59 -1.45
CA VAL A 187 -25.17 20.20 -2.40
C VAL A 187 -26.51 19.48 -2.38
N ARG A 188 -26.49 18.15 -2.30
CA ARG A 188 -27.70 17.31 -2.26
C ARG A 188 -28.34 17.22 -0.88
N GLY A 189 -27.80 17.90 0.13
CA GLY A 189 -28.31 17.84 1.51
C GLY A 189 -28.19 16.46 2.17
N ILE A 190 -27.34 15.57 1.61
CA ILE A 190 -27.01 14.27 2.23
C ILE A 190 -26.18 14.50 3.48
N LEU A 191 -25.23 15.44 3.39
CA LEU A 191 -24.46 15.95 4.51
C LEU A 191 -24.86 17.40 4.80
N PRO A 192 -24.88 17.81 6.07
CA PRO A 192 -25.22 19.19 6.43
C PRO A 192 -24.17 20.16 5.89
N ALA A 193 -24.60 21.33 5.43
CA ALA A 193 -23.70 22.40 5.02
C ALA A 193 -23.00 22.97 6.27
N PRO A 194 -21.65 22.96 6.33
CA PRO A 194 -20.92 23.44 7.50
C PRO A 194 -20.92 24.96 7.61
N LYS A 195 -20.74 25.47 8.83
CA LYS A 195 -20.23 26.82 9.05
C LYS A 195 -18.72 26.78 9.06
N TYR A 196 -18.08 27.43 8.11
CA TYR A 196 -16.63 27.39 7.94
C TYR A 196 -15.99 28.72 8.34
N VAL A 197 -15.06 28.69 9.28
CA VAL A 197 -14.33 29.84 9.79
C VAL A 197 -12.84 29.66 9.58
N THR A 198 -12.22 30.55 8.81
CA THR A 198 -10.77 30.57 8.62
C THR A 198 -10.13 31.65 9.46
N THR A 199 -9.09 31.30 10.20
CA THR A 199 -8.28 32.24 10.98
C THR A 199 -6.80 31.87 10.90
N VAL A 200 -5.91 32.76 11.38
CA VAL A 200 -4.45 32.54 11.34
C VAL A 200 -3.87 32.55 12.75
N TYR A 201 -2.97 31.59 12.99
CA TYR A 201 -2.21 31.48 14.22
C TYR A 201 -0.70 31.37 13.91
N GLN A 202 0.15 32.01 14.73
CA GLN A 202 1.62 31.98 14.58
C GLN A 202 2.16 32.51 13.25
N TYR A 203 1.57 33.55 12.70
CA TYR A 203 1.96 34.15 11.42
C TYR A 203 3.35 34.81 11.41
N GLN A 204 3.98 35.04 12.58
CA GLN A 204 5.25 35.75 12.71
C GLN A 204 6.39 35.11 11.94
N LYS A 205 6.46 33.76 11.96
CA LYS A 205 7.46 33.00 11.19
C LYS A 205 7.26 33.18 9.67
N ALA A 206 6.00 33.18 9.23
CA ALA A 206 5.68 33.41 7.84
C ALA A 206 6.02 34.84 7.40
N LEU A 207 5.68 35.85 8.20
CA LEU A 207 6.06 37.25 7.95
C LEU A 207 7.58 37.41 7.86
N ALA A 208 8.36 36.86 8.79
CA ALA A 208 9.82 36.91 8.77
C ALA A 208 10.39 36.28 7.48
N LYS A 209 9.83 35.16 7.03
CA LYS A 209 10.22 34.53 5.76
C LYS A 209 9.96 35.43 4.55
N TYR A 210 8.82 36.13 4.50
CA TYR A 210 8.49 37.04 3.45
C TYR A 210 9.28 38.35 3.55
N GLN A 211 9.58 38.84 4.76
CA GLN A 211 10.51 39.97 4.97
C GLN A 211 11.87 39.67 4.35
N THR A 212 12.46 38.53 4.66
CA THR A 212 13.74 38.11 4.06
C THR A 212 13.67 38.05 2.53
N ARG A 213 12.53 37.60 1.96
CA ARG A 213 12.34 37.61 0.49
C ARG A 213 12.33 39.02 -0.08
N VAL A 214 11.63 39.97 0.57
CA VAL A 214 11.56 41.39 0.14
C VAL A 214 12.92 42.04 0.28
N ASP A 215 13.64 41.83 1.38
CA ASP A 215 14.97 42.38 1.64
C ASP A 215 16.02 41.92 0.61
N ASN A 216 15.86 40.71 0.07
CA ASN A 216 16.76 40.19 -0.96
C ASN A 216 16.46 40.69 -2.38
N LEU A 217 15.42 41.49 -2.58
CA LEU A 217 15.16 42.13 -3.89
C LEU A 217 16.19 43.19 -4.21
N ARG A 218 16.84 43.07 -5.36
CA ARG A 218 17.93 44.02 -5.78
C ARG A 218 17.42 45.29 -6.46
N THR A 219 16.18 45.30 -6.91
CA THR A 219 15.56 46.43 -7.61
C THR A 219 14.75 47.25 -6.62
N GLN A 220 15.21 48.45 -6.27
CA GLN A 220 14.64 49.31 -5.24
C GLN A 220 13.12 49.52 -5.43
N GLY A 221 12.69 49.86 -6.64
CA GLY A 221 11.26 50.11 -6.90
C GLY A 221 10.37 48.90 -6.68
N ILE A 222 10.87 47.70 -6.96
CA ILE A 222 10.15 46.41 -6.71
C ILE A 222 10.16 46.09 -5.22
N GLN A 223 11.28 46.33 -4.56
CA GLN A 223 11.42 46.17 -3.13
C GLN A 223 10.45 47.10 -2.37
N ASP A 224 10.36 48.34 -2.72
CA ASP A 224 9.46 49.32 -2.09
C ASP A 224 7.98 48.96 -2.22
N VAL A 225 7.56 48.41 -3.39
CA VAL A 225 6.19 47.97 -3.61
C VAL A 225 5.89 46.74 -2.74
N ASN A 226 6.78 45.74 -2.73
CA ASN A 226 6.60 44.53 -1.94
C ASN A 226 6.68 44.81 -0.45
N GLN A 227 7.51 45.74 0.01
CA GLN A 227 7.55 46.18 1.40
C GLN A 227 6.22 46.82 1.82
N LYS A 228 5.60 47.64 0.96
CA LYS A 228 4.26 48.20 1.24
C LYS A 228 3.17 47.09 1.41
N TYR A 229 3.21 46.09 0.55
CA TYR A 229 2.27 44.94 0.71
C TYR A 229 2.54 44.18 2.00
N LEU A 230 3.81 43.91 2.33
CA LEU A 230 4.19 43.24 3.55
C LEU A 230 3.81 44.02 4.81
N ASP A 231 4.01 45.33 4.82
CA ASP A 231 3.63 46.20 5.94
C ASP A 231 2.10 46.34 6.08
N ALA A 232 1.36 46.34 4.98
CA ALA A 232 -0.10 46.27 4.99
C ALA A 232 -0.60 44.91 5.55
N LEU A 233 0.02 43.83 5.12
CA LEU A 233 -0.29 42.48 5.61
C LEU A 233 0.01 42.38 7.11
N ARG A 234 1.13 42.89 7.60
CA ARG A 234 1.47 42.89 9.03
C ARG A 234 0.42 43.65 9.82
N ARG A 235 0.02 44.86 9.40
CA ARG A 235 -1.03 45.63 10.08
C ARG A 235 -2.39 44.93 10.08
N ALA A 236 -2.77 44.29 8.99
CA ALA A 236 -4.01 43.52 8.91
C ALA A 236 -4.01 42.31 9.88
N LEU A 237 -2.86 41.63 9.99
CA LEU A 237 -2.69 40.51 10.93
C LEU A 237 -2.70 40.94 12.41
N GLU A 238 -2.12 42.10 12.70
CA GLU A 238 -2.12 42.71 14.05
C GLU A 238 -3.52 43.18 14.48
N GLN A 239 -4.40 43.46 13.51
CA GLN A 239 -5.80 43.86 13.75
C GLN A 239 -6.77 42.64 13.75
N ALA A 240 -6.31 41.46 13.30
CA ALA A 240 -7.12 40.27 13.31
C ALA A 240 -7.42 39.82 14.76
N ASP A 241 -8.60 39.23 14.95
CA ASP A 241 -9.00 38.69 16.25
C ASP A 241 -8.07 37.55 16.69
N GLY A 242 -7.72 37.52 17.97
CA GLY A 242 -7.00 36.40 18.58
C GLY A 242 -7.89 35.16 18.64
N LEU A 243 -7.28 33.98 18.79
CA LEU A 243 -8.03 32.70 18.82
C LEU A 243 -9.06 32.65 19.95
N ASP A 244 -8.80 33.28 21.09
CA ASP A 244 -9.73 33.41 22.21
C ASP A 244 -11.03 34.08 21.81
N ARG A 245 -10.96 35.16 21.02
CA ARG A 245 -12.14 35.87 20.48
C ARG A 245 -12.83 35.08 19.40
N VAL A 246 -12.04 34.50 18.47
CA VAL A 246 -12.59 33.68 17.40
C VAL A 246 -13.38 32.51 17.96
N PHE A 247 -12.82 31.78 18.94
CA PHE A 247 -13.49 30.64 19.54
C PHE A 247 -14.72 31.09 20.34
N SER A 248 -14.63 32.13 21.15
CA SER A 248 -15.77 32.64 21.94
C SER A 248 -16.92 33.14 21.05
N HIS A 249 -16.63 33.69 19.86
CA HIS A 249 -17.62 34.20 18.92
C HIS A 249 -18.29 33.07 18.12
N HIS A 250 -17.54 32.06 17.70
CA HIS A 250 -18.02 31.04 16.76
C HIS A 250 -18.44 29.73 17.42
N ILE A 251 -17.89 29.35 18.57
CA ILE A 251 -18.28 28.18 19.31
C ILE A 251 -19.54 28.50 20.14
N THR A 252 -20.71 28.30 19.54
CA THR A 252 -21.99 28.58 20.19
C THR A 252 -22.46 27.45 21.13
N ASN A 253 -22.09 26.18 20.82
CA ASN A 253 -22.38 25.04 21.68
C ASN A 253 -21.28 24.91 22.75
N LYS A 254 -21.49 25.55 23.90
CA LYS A 254 -20.54 25.61 25.00
C LYS A 254 -20.28 24.29 25.72
N SER A 255 -21.15 23.31 25.56
CA SER A 255 -20.97 21.92 26.03
C SER A 255 -20.78 20.93 24.89
N GLY A 256 -20.45 21.44 23.70
CA GLY A 256 -20.25 20.65 22.50
C GLY A 256 -19.01 19.76 22.53
N LYS A 257 -18.97 18.83 21.58
CA LYS A 257 -17.83 17.94 21.30
C LYS A 257 -17.10 18.42 20.06
N TYR A 258 -15.82 18.69 20.17
CA TYR A 258 -14.99 19.14 19.06
C TYR A 258 -13.78 18.22 18.89
N ILE A 259 -13.48 17.85 17.66
CA ILE A 259 -12.25 17.11 17.31
C ILE A 259 -11.21 18.13 16.89
N VAL A 260 -10.01 18.04 17.47
CA VAL A 260 -8.89 18.96 17.23
C VAL A 260 -7.75 18.21 16.58
N PHE A 261 -7.43 18.54 15.33
CA PHE A 261 -6.37 17.89 14.57
C PHE A 261 -5.05 18.62 14.71
N CYS A 262 -4.00 17.90 15.14
CA CYS A 262 -2.63 18.40 15.32
C CYS A 262 -1.64 17.69 14.39
N ALA A 263 -0.49 18.32 14.14
CA ALA A 263 0.51 17.82 13.20
C ALA A 263 1.34 16.65 13.79
N ASN A 264 1.74 16.78 15.05
CA ASN A 264 2.54 15.80 15.79
C ASN A 264 2.33 15.98 17.31
N LYS A 265 3.00 15.18 18.12
CA LYS A 265 2.84 15.22 19.59
C LYS A 265 3.30 16.55 20.19
N GLU A 266 4.43 17.09 19.76
CA GLU A 266 4.97 18.37 20.26
C GLU A 266 3.99 19.52 19.99
N HIS A 267 3.45 19.55 18.76
CA HIS A 267 2.43 20.53 18.39
C HIS A 267 1.13 20.35 19.17
N MET A 268 0.72 19.11 19.43
CA MET A 268 -0.45 18.83 20.26
C MET A 268 -0.25 19.34 21.69
N ASP A 269 0.90 19.08 22.30
CA ASP A 269 1.23 19.53 23.67
C ASP A 269 1.24 21.06 23.75
N GLU A 270 1.78 21.75 22.72
CA GLU A 270 1.72 23.19 22.59
C GLU A 270 0.28 23.70 22.57
N MET A 271 -0.57 23.12 21.68
CA MET A 271 -1.97 23.55 21.55
C MET A 271 -2.77 23.27 22.83
N VAL A 272 -2.55 22.12 23.46
CA VAL A 272 -3.21 21.76 24.74
C VAL A 272 -2.83 22.74 25.84
N SER A 273 -1.59 23.22 25.88
CA SER A 273 -1.16 24.20 26.88
C SER A 273 -1.89 25.54 26.79
N HIS A 274 -2.40 25.90 25.62
CA HIS A 274 -3.16 27.14 25.37
C HIS A 274 -4.68 26.99 25.60
N VAL A 275 -5.20 25.78 25.82
CA VAL A 275 -6.63 25.54 26.00
C VAL A 275 -7.25 26.42 27.09
N PRO A 276 -6.63 26.58 28.29
CA PRO A 276 -7.21 27.44 29.34
C PRO A 276 -7.35 28.91 28.94
N GLU A 277 -6.46 29.40 28.08
CA GLU A 277 -6.50 30.77 27.58
C GLU A 277 -7.54 30.91 26.46
N TRP A 278 -7.48 30.07 25.46
CA TRP A 278 -8.28 30.24 24.25
C TRP A 278 -9.75 29.94 24.43
N PHE A 279 -10.10 29.03 25.32
CA PHE A 279 -11.50 28.58 25.52
C PHE A 279 -12.16 29.18 26.77
N ALA A 280 -11.47 30.00 27.55
CA ALA A 280 -12.03 30.65 28.74
C ALA A 280 -13.32 31.44 28.45
N GLY A 281 -13.39 32.12 27.31
CA GLY A 281 -14.56 32.88 26.87
C GLY A 281 -15.71 32.00 26.32
N VAL A 282 -15.42 30.73 25.98
CA VAL A 282 -16.42 29.76 25.51
C VAL A 282 -17.02 29.05 26.72
N ASN A 283 -16.20 28.32 27.43
CA ASN A 283 -16.56 27.59 28.66
C ASN A 283 -15.28 27.43 29.52
N PRO A 284 -15.23 27.98 30.75
CA PRO A 284 -14.06 27.82 31.60
C PRO A 284 -13.82 26.37 32.06
N ASP A 285 -14.86 25.51 31.99
CA ASP A 285 -14.76 24.09 32.31
C ASP A 285 -14.59 23.27 31.02
N VAL A 286 -13.34 23.07 30.63
CA VAL A 286 -12.94 22.34 29.44
C VAL A 286 -12.33 20.99 29.82
N VAL A 287 -12.76 19.94 29.12
CA VAL A 287 -12.12 18.62 29.21
C VAL A 287 -11.33 18.33 27.94
N VAL A 288 -10.08 17.94 28.13
CA VAL A 288 -9.19 17.54 27.06
C VAL A 288 -9.02 16.02 27.07
N TYR A 289 -9.22 15.42 25.92
CA TYR A 289 -8.94 14.02 25.60
C TYR A 289 -7.84 13.96 24.55
N GLU A 290 -6.90 13.01 24.67
CA GLU A 290 -5.78 12.88 23.75
C GLU A 290 -5.76 11.49 23.10
N ALA A 291 -5.79 11.45 21.76
CA ALA A 291 -5.79 10.23 20.96
C ALA A 291 -4.68 10.25 19.89
N TYR A 292 -3.65 9.43 20.06
CA TYR A 292 -2.55 9.25 19.11
C TYR A 292 -1.94 7.85 19.21
N SER A 293 -1.24 7.38 18.16
CA SER A 293 -0.83 5.97 17.98
C SER A 293 -0.02 5.40 19.15
N ASP A 294 0.86 6.20 19.76
CA ASP A 294 1.77 5.73 20.83
C ASP A 294 1.19 5.92 22.23
N ASN A 295 -0.06 6.40 22.35
CA ASN A 295 -0.70 6.58 23.66
C ASN A 295 -1.47 5.30 24.04
N PRO A 296 -1.05 4.58 25.10
CA PRO A 296 -1.74 3.35 25.54
C PRO A 296 -3.17 3.59 26.05
N ASN A 297 -3.52 4.84 26.37
CA ASN A 297 -4.85 5.22 26.83
C ASN A 297 -5.77 5.76 25.72
N THR A 298 -5.34 5.71 24.48
CA THR A 298 -6.11 6.25 23.33
C THR A 298 -7.53 5.70 23.28
N ASP A 299 -7.70 4.38 23.37
CA ASP A 299 -9.02 3.75 23.31
C ASP A 299 -9.93 4.21 24.45
N LYS A 300 -9.36 4.37 25.67
CA LYS A 300 -10.07 4.86 26.83
C LYS A 300 -10.47 6.32 26.67
N ALA A 301 -9.51 7.19 26.30
CA ALA A 301 -9.76 8.61 26.08
C ALA A 301 -10.87 8.84 25.03
N PHE A 302 -10.85 8.01 24.00
CA PHE A 302 -11.86 8.06 22.95
C PHE A 302 -13.23 7.57 23.43
N ALA A 303 -13.29 6.47 24.19
CA ALA A 303 -14.53 5.97 24.77
C ALA A 303 -15.12 6.98 25.76
N ASP A 304 -14.28 7.57 26.62
CA ASP A 304 -14.68 8.60 27.58
C ASP A 304 -15.21 9.85 26.86
N PHE A 305 -14.51 10.33 25.82
CA PHE A 305 -15.00 11.44 24.99
C PHE A 305 -16.35 11.15 24.33
N LYS A 306 -16.52 9.93 23.81
CA LYS A 306 -17.77 9.53 23.14
C LYS A 306 -18.96 9.51 24.09
N THR A 307 -18.74 9.03 25.32
CA THR A 307 -19.80 8.86 26.33
C THR A 307 -20.00 10.07 27.23
N ASP A 308 -19.09 11.05 27.22
CA ASP A 308 -19.21 12.26 28.06
C ASP A 308 -20.42 13.11 27.62
N ILE A 309 -21.41 13.21 28.51
CA ILE A 309 -22.62 14.01 28.35
C ILE A 309 -22.67 15.22 29.30
N SER A 310 -21.53 15.53 29.95
CA SER A 310 -21.44 16.65 30.89
C SER A 310 -21.63 18.00 30.22
N ASP A 311 -21.89 19.04 31.01
CA ASP A 311 -22.05 20.43 30.52
C ASP A 311 -20.72 21.13 30.18
N ARG A 312 -19.59 20.39 30.29
CA ARG A 312 -18.25 20.89 29.98
C ARG A 312 -18.05 20.94 28.47
N LEU A 313 -17.13 21.79 28.02
CA LEU A 313 -16.65 21.75 26.64
C LEU A 313 -15.70 20.56 26.47
N LYS A 314 -15.91 19.70 25.48
CA LYS A 314 -15.11 18.49 25.23
C LYS A 314 -14.26 18.68 24.00
N LEU A 315 -12.94 18.61 24.17
CA LEU A 315 -11.94 18.69 23.10
C LEU A 315 -11.19 17.38 22.98
N LEU A 316 -11.29 16.72 21.83
CA LEU A 316 -10.51 15.52 21.52
C LEU A 316 -9.35 15.91 20.60
N PHE A 317 -8.16 16.02 21.16
CA PHE A 317 -6.95 16.25 20.40
C PHE A 317 -6.45 14.95 19.78
N CYS A 318 -6.14 14.97 18.48
CA CYS A 318 -5.71 13.79 17.74
C CYS A 318 -4.62 14.09 16.72
N ILE A 319 -3.80 13.04 16.44
CA ILE A 319 -2.77 13.01 15.44
C ILE A 319 -3.01 11.80 14.57
N ASP A 320 -3.27 11.99 13.28
CA ASP A 320 -3.46 10.99 12.22
C ASP A 320 -4.47 9.84 12.47
N MET A 321 -4.74 9.47 13.71
CA MET A 321 -5.58 8.31 14.07
C MET A 321 -7.04 8.42 13.63
N LEU A 322 -7.60 9.64 13.63
CA LEU A 322 -8.99 9.87 13.27
C LEU A 322 -9.19 10.24 11.80
N ASN A 323 -8.14 10.15 10.99
CA ASN A 323 -8.28 10.40 9.55
C ASN A 323 -9.18 9.35 8.89
N GLU A 324 -9.37 8.16 9.51
CA GLU A 324 -10.09 7.05 8.90
C GLU A 324 -11.01 6.29 9.88
N GLY A 325 -12.19 5.92 9.37
CA GLY A 325 -13.07 4.87 9.89
C GLY A 325 -13.75 5.08 11.25
N VAL A 326 -13.34 6.07 12.02
CA VAL A 326 -13.92 6.29 13.36
C VAL A 326 -15.08 7.26 13.26
N HIS A 327 -16.29 6.81 13.59
CA HIS A 327 -17.46 7.65 13.68
C HIS A 327 -17.75 8.04 15.13
N VAL A 328 -17.96 9.34 15.37
CA VAL A 328 -18.41 9.88 16.65
C VAL A 328 -19.70 10.65 16.41
N GLU A 329 -20.75 10.23 17.08
CA GLU A 329 -22.05 10.92 17.01
C GLU A 329 -22.03 12.19 17.85
N GLY A 330 -22.83 13.18 17.45
CA GLY A 330 -23.01 14.42 18.20
C GLY A 330 -21.79 15.34 18.20
N ILE A 331 -20.92 15.28 17.18
CA ILE A 331 -19.81 16.20 16.99
C ILE A 331 -20.38 17.57 16.60
N SER A 332 -20.05 18.60 17.37
CA SER A 332 -20.45 19.99 17.12
C SER A 332 -19.54 20.67 16.07
N GLY A 333 -18.33 20.17 15.89
CA GLY A 333 -17.41 20.69 14.89
C GLY A 333 -16.02 20.09 14.95
N VAL A 334 -15.15 20.58 14.04
CA VAL A 334 -13.72 20.24 13.99
C VAL A 334 -12.88 21.50 14.03
N ILE A 335 -11.73 21.41 14.66
CA ILE A 335 -10.70 22.47 14.72
C ILE A 335 -9.43 21.92 14.06
N LEU A 336 -8.98 22.56 13.00
CA LEU A 336 -7.84 22.13 12.22
C LEU A 336 -6.65 23.02 12.56
N PHE A 337 -5.74 22.56 13.44
CA PHE A 337 -4.45 23.24 13.71
C PHE A 337 -3.33 22.74 12.79
N ARG A 338 -3.64 21.80 11.91
CA ARG A 338 -2.66 21.15 11.05
C ARG A 338 -2.62 21.82 9.67
N PRO A 339 -1.43 22.18 9.14
CA PRO A 339 -1.29 22.50 7.74
C PRO A 339 -1.47 21.23 6.92
N THR A 340 -2.68 20.94 6.47
CA THR A 340 -2.99 19.73 5.70
C THR A 340 -2.59 19.95 4.26
N ILE A 341 -1.49 19.31 3.84
CA ILE A 341 -0.98 19.38 2.46
C ILE A 341 -1.81 18.53 1.51
N SER A 342 -2.46 17.46 2.02
CA SER A 342 -3.26 16.54 1.23
C SER A 342 -4.75 16.95 1.23
N PRO A 343 -5.33 17.28 0.07
CA PRO A 343 -6.76 17.58 -0.05
C PRO A 343 -7.67 16.45 0.45
N ILE A 344 -7.20 15.22 0.40
CA ILE A 344 -7.97 14.06 0.87
C ILE A 344 -8.01 13.97 2.38
N ILE A 345 -6.86 14.07 3.04
CA ILE A 345 -6.81 14.08 4.50
C ILE A 345 -7.69 15.22 5.04
N TYR A 346 -7.61 16.38 4.41
CA TYR A 346 -8.44 17.52 4.72
C TYR A 346 -9.94 17.18 4.63
N LYS A 347 -10.39 16.59 3.52
CA LYS A 347 -11.80 16.18 3.35
C LYS A 347 -12.23 15.10 4.35
N GLN A 348 -11.34 14.17 4.68
CA GLN A 348 -11.61 13.16 5.71
C GLN A 348 -11.77 13.79 7.09
N GLN A 349 -10.93 14.76 7.44
CA GLN A 349 -11.02 15.49 8.71
C GLN A 349 -12.30 16.31 8.82
N ILE A 350 -12.66 17.07 7.79
CA ILE A 350 -13.94 17.81 7.72
C ILE A 350 -15.12 16.84 7.80
N GLY A 351 -15.06 15.75 7.05
CA GLY A 351 -16.10 14.74 7.01
C GLY A 351 -16.42 14.11 8.37
N ARG A 352 -15.54 14.27 9.38
CA ARG A 352 -15.83 13.82 10.75
C ARG A 352 -16.90 14.64 11.45
N ALA A 353 -17.06 15.91 11.07
CA ALA A 353 -18.13 16.76 11.58
C ALA A 353 -19.43 16.62 10.79
N LEU A 354 -19.40 16.01 9.60
CA LEU A 354 -20.53 15.89 8.70
C LEU A 354 -21.12 14.47 8.78
N THR A 355 -22.36 14.36 9.19
CA THR A 355 -23.07 13.07 9.30
C THR A 355 -24.41 13.13 8.57
N ALA A 356 -24.69 12.12 7.74
CA ALA A 356 -25.97 12.03 7.04
C ALA A 356 -27.15 11.91 8.02
N GLY A 357 -28.16 12.73 7.82
CA GLY A 357 -29.33 12.80 8.68
C GLY A 357 -29.24 13.87 9.76
N ASP A 358 -28.08 14.48 10.02
CA ASP A 358 -27.97 15.63 10.90
C ASP A 358 -28.52 16.88 10.22
N THR A 359 -29.26 17.71 10.99
CA THR A 359 -29.82 18.99 10.52
C THR A 359 -29.01 20.19 10.99
N ALA A 360 -28.18 20.03 12.02
CA ALA A 360 -27.36 21.09 12.56
C ALA A 360 -26.11 21.32 11.67
N ALA A 361 -25.85 22.59 11.34
CA ALA A 361 -24.62 22.96 10.63
C ALA A 361 -23.41 22.82 11.56
N PRO A 362 -22.50 21.87 11.32
CA PRO A 362 -21.29 21.72 12.15
C PRO A 362 -20.33 22.86 11.90
N LEU A 363 -19.56 23.22 12.94
CA LEU A 363 -18.54 24.24 12.87
C LEU A 363 -17.23 23.65 12.39
N ILE A 364 -16.64 24.23 11.36
CA ILE A 364 -15.26 23.94 10.92
C ILE A 364 -14.44 25.17 11.22
N LEU A 365 -13.49 25.05 12.14
CA LEU A 365 -12.51 26.09 12.46
C LEU A 365 -11.17 25.69 11.81
N ASP A 366 -10.80 26.36 10.74
CA ASP A 366 -9.54 26.13 10.02
C ASP A 366 -8.52 27.19 10.48
N VAL A 367 -7.68 26.77 11.41
CA VAL A 367 -6.64 27.62 12.02
C VAL A 367 -5.33 27.43 11.27
N VAL A 368 -5.07 28.32 10.34
CA VAL A 368 -3.91 28.24 9.44
C VAL A 368 -2.68 28.79 10.13
N ASN A 369 -1.56 28.08 10.11
CA ASN A 369 -0.29 28.51 10.66
C ASN A 369 0.68 29.05 9.61
N ASN A 370 0.26 29.11 8.34
CA ASN A 370 1.02 29.68 7.23
C ASN A 370 0.09 30.31 6.17
N PHE A 371 0.60 31.24 5.40
CA PHE A 371 -0.19 31.91 4.37
C PHE A 371 -0.52 31.01 3.17
N GLU A 372 0.25 29.95 2.94
CA GLU A 372 0.03 29.00 1.85
C GLU A 372 -1.23 28.13 2.10
N GLY A 373 -1.62 27.96 3.37
CA GLY A 373 -2.83 27.24 3.78
C GLY A 373 -4.14 28.03 3.59
N LEU A 374 -4.09 29.34 3.34
CA LEU A 374 -5.30 30.16 3.16
C LEU A 374 -6.16 29.78 1.94
N THR A 375 -5.65 28.95 1.05
CA THR A 375 -6.35 28.53 -0.17
C THR A 375 -7.06 27.17 -0.04
N SER A 376 -7.00 26.50 1.12
CA SER A 376 -7.53 25.14 1.32
C SER A 376 -9.05 25.03 1.14
N ILE A 377 -9.79 26.08 1.45
CA ILE A 377 -11.26 26.15 1.33
C ILE A 377 -11.76 26.08 -0.12
N SER A 378 -10.95 26.51 -1.07
CA SER A 378 -11.31 26.57 -2.50
C SER A 378 -11.67 25.19 -3.07
N GLY A 379 -11.08 24.12 -2.54
CA GLY A 379 -11.32 22.77 -3.02
C GLY A 379 -12.77 22.28 -2.80
N LEU A 380 -13.32 22.49 -1.59
CA LEU A 380 -14.72 22.10 -1.30
C LEU A 380 -15.72 22.98 -2.07
N GLN A 381 -15.46 24.27 -2.15
CA GLN A 381 -16.30 25.20 -2.93
C GLN A 381 -16.30 24.85 -4.42
N SER A 382 -15.16 24.50 -4.99
CA SER A 382 -15.06 24.06 -6.38
C SER A 382 -15.85 22.77 -6.64
N GLU A 383 -15.74 21.77 -5.76
CA GLU A 383 -16.54 20.55 -5.87
C GLU A 383 -18.04 20.82 -5.80
N MET A 384 -18.49 21.73 -4.93
CA MET A 384 -19.89 22.11 -4.86
C MET A 384 -20.36 22.81 -6.16
N GLN A 385 -19.55 23.74 -6.69
CA GLN A 385 -19.87 24.39 -7.96
C GLN A 385 -19.94 23.39 -9.10
N GLU A 386 -18.99 22.48 -9.21
CA GLU A 386 -19.00 21.42 -10.21
C GLU A 386 -20.22 20.51 -10.06
N ALA A 387 -20.59 20.14 -8.82
CA ALA A 387 -21.77 19.33 -8.57
C ALA A 387 -23.05 20.07 -8.95
N VAL A 388 -23.20 21.36 -8.61
CA VAL A 388 -24.32 22.21 -9.00
C VAL A 388 -24.43 22.28 -10.53
N HIS A 389 -23.32 22.59 -11.23
CA HIS A 389 -23.30 22.64 -12.70
C HIS A 389 -23.71 21.30 -13.33
N ARG A 390 -23.21 20.18 -12.79
CA ARG A 390 -23.54 18.83 -13.27
C ARG A 390 -25.02 18.50 -13.09
N LEU A 391 -25.58 18.80 -11.91
CA LEU A 391 -26.98 18.54 -11.62
C LEU A 391 -27.91 19.40 -12.51
N TYR A 392 -27.58 20.67 -12.76
CA TYR A 392 -28.32 21.49 -13.73
C TYR A 392 -28.23 20.94 -15.14
N ALA A 393 -27.02 20.54 -15.60
CA ALA A 393 -26.82 19.99 -16.93
C ALA A 393 -27.60 18.68 -17.17
N ASN A 394 -27.78 17.88 -16.11
CA ASN A 394 -28.52 16.61 -16.16
C ASN A 394 -30.04 16.79 -15.97
N GLY A 395 -30.56 18.03 -15.77
CA GLY A 395 -31.97 18.27 -15.49
C GLY A 395 -32.40 17.83 -14.09
N GLU A 396 -31.47 17.69 -13.15
CA GLU A 396 -31.67 17.19 -11.77
C GLU A 396 -31.60 18.34 -10.74
N SER A 397 -32.03 19.54 -11.12
CA SER A 397 -32.02 20.74 -10.23
C SER A 397 -32.86 20.59 -8.97
N ASP A 398 -33.84 19.70 -9.00
CA ASP A 398 -34.68 19.34 -7.83
C ASP A 398 -33.87 18.66 -6.71
N LYS A 399 -32.69 18.13 -7.01
CA LYS A 399 -31.77 17.52 -6.04
C LYS A 399 -30.84 18.52 -5.35
N ILE A 400 -30.83 19.76 -5.77
CA ILE A 400 -30.00 20.83 -5.18
C ILE A 400 -30.71 21.37 -3.95
N VAL A 401 -30.19 21.06 -2.76
CA VAL A 401 -30.68 21.55 -1.48
C VAL A 401 -29.96 22.82 -1.06
N THR A 402 -28.64 22.88 -1.29
CA THR A 402 -27.82 24.05 -1.01
C THR A 402 -26.76 24.25 -2.06
N GLU A 403 -26.60 25.48 -2.52
CA GLU A 403 -25.54 25.84 -3.48
C GLU A 403 -24.28 26.42 -2.81
N ARG A 404 -24.42 26.85 -1.57
CA ARG A 404 -23.36 27.53 -0.81
C ARG A 404 -23.44 27.17 0.66
N PHE A 405 -22.34 27.27 1.37
CA PHE A 405 -22.29 27.23 2.83
C PHE A 405 -21.67 28.52 3.38
N GLU A 406 -21.92 28.77 4.66
CA GLU A 406 -21.41 29.97 5.33
C GLU A 406 -19.91 29.89 5.49
N VAL A 407 -19.20 30.86 4.89
CA VAL A 407 -17.75 31.04 5.02
C VAL A 407 -17.48 32.36 5.67
N ILE A 408 -16.80 32.33 6.80
CA ILE A 408 -16.37 33.50 7.56
C ILE A 408 -14.85 33.53 7.50
N GLU A 409 -14.32 34.41 6.65
CA GLU A 409 -12.89 34.65 6.57
C GLU A 409 -12.51 35.76 7.54
N GLN A 410 -12.01 35.40 8.73
CA GLN A 410 -11.46 36.37 9.71
C GLN A 410 -10.20 37.07 9.21
N VAL A 411 -9.61 36.55 8.16
CA VAL A 411 -8.34 37.01 7.56
C VAL A 411 -8.48 37.31 6.07
N HIS A 412 -9.68 37.69 5.62
CA HIS A 412 -9.97 37.97 4.20
C HIS A 412 -8.98 39.01 3.62
N ASP A 413 -8.80 40.13 4.31
CA ASP A 413 -7.87 41.18 3.87
C ASP A 413 -6.41 40.72 3.88
N CYS A 414 -6.06 39.90 4.85
CA CYS A 414 -4.73 39.26 4.91
C CYS A 414 -4.49 38.35 3.71
N ARG A 415 -5.48 37.56 3.29
CA ARG A 415 -5.39 36.70 2.11
C ARG A 415 -5.19 37.49 0.84
N ILE A 416 -6.00 38.53 0.61
CA ILE A 416 -5.86 39.37 -0.57
C ILE A 416 -4.48 40.06 -0.61
N LEU A 417 -4.03 40.60 0.52
CA LEU A 417 -2.72 41.25 0.61
C LEU A 417 -1.59 40.24 0.39
N PHE A 418 -1.74 39.04 0.89
CA PHE A 418 -0.78 37.94 0.70
C PHE A 418 -0.73 37.50 -0.78
N GLU A 419 -1.89 37.30 -1.41
CA GLU A 419 -1.98 36.94 -2.84
C GLU A 419 -1.29 38.02 -3.71
N ARG A 420 -1.54 39.31 -3.46
CA ARG A 420 -0.87 40.42 -4.15
C ARG A 420 0.64 40.44 -3.92
N LEU A 421 1.08 40.24 -2.67
CA LEU A 421 2.48 40.09 -2.33
C LEU A 421 3.15 38.96 -3.07
N GLN A 422 2.50 37.79 -3.07
CA GLN A 422 2.98 36.57 -3.73
C GLN A 422 3.03 36.75 -5.26
N GLU A 423 2.00 37.34 -5.85
CA GLU A 423 1.94 37.64 -7.27
C GLU A 423 3.07 38.64 -7.66
N SER A 424 3.24 39.68 -6.89
CA SER A 424 4.31 40.69 -7.11
C SER A 424 5.71 40.07 -6.98
N LEU A 425 5.92 39.18 -6.00
CA LEU A 425 7.18 38.47 -5.82
C LEU A 425 7.42 37.39 -6.88
N SER A 426 6.37 36.77 -7.43
CA SER A 426 6.46 35.69 -8.42
C SER A 426 6.55 36.19 -9.86
N SER A 427 6.05 37.39 -10.16
CA SER A 427 5.99 37.96 -11.51
C SER A 427 7.32 38.54 -12.02
N SER A 428 8.32 38.67 -11.15
CA SER A 428 9.61 39.27 -11.54
C SER A 428 10.56 38.19 -12.08
N TRP A 429 10.65 38.08 -13.42
CA TRP A 429 11.69 37.28 -14.09
C TRP A 429 13.10 37.59 -13.56
N GLU A 430 13.37 38.89 -13.27
CA GLU A 430 14.64 39.38 -12.70
C GLU A 430 14.95 38.74 -11.35
N HIS A 431 13.95 38.58 -10.50
CA HIS A 431 14.13 37.97 -9.18
C HIS A 431 14.52 36.50 -9.28
N TYR A 432 13.80 35.74 -10.10
CA TYR A 432 14.15 34.33 -10.36
C TYR A 432 15.49 34.16 -11.06
N PHE A 433 15.86 35.12 -11.97
CA PHE A 433 17.15 35.10 -12.62
C PHE A 433 18.28 35.38 -11.61
N SER A 434 18.08 36.30 -10.67
CA SER A 434 19.04 36.54 -9.57
C SER A 434 19.27 35.30 -8.73
N GLU A 435 18.20 34.61 -8.33
CA GLU A 435 18.30 33.36 -7.58
C GLU A 435 18.95 32.22 -8.39
N ALA A 436 18.65 32.14 -9.69
CA ALA A 436 19.31 31.20 -10.60
C ALA A 436 20.82 31.50 -10.71
N SER A 437 21.21 32.77 -10.71
CA SER A 437 22.61 33.17 -10.73
C SER A 437 23.33 32.81 -9.44
N ILE A 438 22.69 32.96 -8.29
CA ILE A 438 23.22 32.52 -6.98
C ILE A 438 23.40 30.99 -6.98
N TYR A 439 22.38 30.27 -7.40
CA TYR A 439 22.46 28.81 -7.50
C TYR A 439 23.61 28.34 -8.40
N TYR A 440 23.78 29.02 -9.56
CA TYR A 440 24.89 28.72 -10.47
C TYR A 440 26.25 28.99 -9.84
N ALA A 441 26.39 30.13 -9.10
CA ALA A 441 27.64 30.46 -8.41
C ALA A 441 28.01 29.42 -7.33
N GLU A 442 27.01 28.81 -6.65
CA GLU A 442 27.22 27.80 -5.62
C GLU A 442 27.46 26.40 -6.18
N HIS A 443 26.83 26.04 -7.30
CA HIS A 443 26.78 24.67 -7.81
C HIS A 443 27.52 24.46 -9.14
N GLY A 444 27.88 25.54 -9.84
CA GLY A 444 28.56 25.51 -11.12
C GLY A 444 27.69 25.13 -12.32
N ASP A 445 26.41 24.85 -12.13
CA ASP A 445 25.44 24.58 -13.20
C ASP A 445 23.99 24.90 -12.76
N LEU A 446 23.06 24.93 -13.74
CA LEU A 446 21.61 25.11 -13.49
C LEU A 446 20.81 23.79 -13.56
N LYS A 447 21.38 22.68 -13.09
CA LYS A 447 20.65 21.43 -12.95
C LYS A 447 19.76 21.41 -11.71
N VAL A 448 18.97 22.45 -11.55
CA VAL A 448 18.10 22.66 -10.40
C VAL A 448 17.02 21.57 -10.37
N PRO A 449 16.88 20.78 -9.26
CA PRO A 449 15.79 19.83 -9.10
C PRO A 449 14.43 20.55 -9.18
N LYS A 450 13.42 19.93 -9.83
CA LYS A 450 12.10 20.55 -10.01
C LYS A 450 11.47 21.01 -8.68
N GLN A 451 11.71 20.28 -7.61
CA GLN A 451 11.15 20.56 -6.27
C GLN A 451 12.01 21.53 -5.46
N TYR A 452 13.16 21.97 -6.00
CA TYR A 452 14.07 22.87 -5.29
C TYR A 452 13.43 24.22 -5.07
N LYS A 453 13.45 24.63 -3.81
CA LYS A 453 13.11 25.99 -3.37
C LYS A 453 14.37 26.65 -2.82
N THR A 454 14.55 27.92 -3.13
CA THR A 454 15.64 28.71 -2.54
C THR A 454 15.45 28.85 -1.03
N PRO A 455 16.48 29.23 -0.26
CA PRO A 455 16.32 29.57 1.17
C PRO A 455 15.22 30.60 1.43
N ALA A 456 14.97 31.51 0.46
CA ALA A 456 13.85 32.46 0.49
C ALA A 456 12.50 31.84 0.10
N GLY A 457 12.44 30.49 -0.16
CA GLY A 457 11.24 29.73 -0.47
C GLY A 457 10.72 29.86 -1.90
N LEU A 458 11.45 30.49 -2.82
CA LEU A 458 11.10 30.56 -4.23
C LEU A 458 11.23 29.21 -4.91
N SER A 459 10.24 28.83 -5.68
CA SER A 459 10.23 27.58 -6.44
C SER A 459 11.14 27.68 -7.68
N LEU A 460 12.45 27.83 -7.47
CA LEU A 460 13.44 28.01 -8.53
C LEU A 460 13.44 26.84 -9.52
N GLY A 461 13.31 25.61 -9.02
CA GLY A 461 13.25 24.42 -9.86
C GLY A 461 12.08 24.43 -10.84
N VAL A 462 10.89 24.85 -10.38
CA VAL A 462 9.71 25.02 -11.25
C VAL A 462 9.94 26.11 -12.27
N TRP A 463 10.49 27.27 -11.86
CA TRP A 463 10.75 28.38 -12.77
C TRP A 463 11.75 27.99 -13.89
N ILE A 464 12.86 27.33 -13.57
CA ILE A 464 13.82 26.82 -14.56
C ILE A 464 13.15 25.88 -15.57
N VAL A 465 12.28 24.98 -15.10
CA VAL A 465 11.52 24.07 -15.97
C VAL A 465 10.56 24.87 -16.86
N THR A 466 9.92 25.91 -16.31
CA THR A 466 9.02 26.81 -17.07
C THR A 466 9.78 27.54 -18.16
N GLN A 467 10.97 28.15 -17.88
CA GLN A 467 11.76 28.81 -18.89
C GLN A 467 12.14 27.89 -20.06
N ARG A 468 12.50 26.63 -19.76
CA ARG A 468 12.73 25.60 -20.78
C ARG A 468 11.47 25.31 -21.59
N GLY A 469 10.32 25.17 -20.90
CA GLY A 469 9.03 24.94 -21.56
C GLY A 469 8.58 26.08 -22.46
N VAL A 470 8.79 27.32 -22.06
CA VAL A 470 8.50 28.53 -22.87
C VAL A 470 9.37 28.55 -24.13
N ARG A 471 10.69 28.32 -24.01
CA ARG A 471 11.58 28.29 -25.18
C ARG A 471 11.23 27.17 -26.17
N GLU A 472 10.80 26.02 -25.65
CA GLU A 472 10.38 24.86 -26.46
C GLU A 472 8.95 24.99 -26.99
N GLY A 473 8.20 26.04 -26.67
CA GLY A 473 6.80 26.25 -27.08
C GLY A 473 5.80 25.34 -26.38
N ARG A 474 6.21 24.62 -25.32
CA ARG A 474 5.32 23.73 -24.54
C ARG A 474 4.52 24.46 -23.45
N VAL A 475 4.96 25.64 -23.07
CA VAL A 475 4.30 26.51 -22.08
C VAL A 475 4.07 27.86 -22.74
N SER A 476 2.88 28.42 -22.56
CA SER A 476 2.56 29.75 -23.06
C SER A 476 3.44 30.81 -22.39
N GLY A 477 4.02 31.69 -23.19
CA GLY A 477 4.92 32.77 -22.75
C GLY A 477 5.94 33.09 -23.83
N ASN A 478 6.70 34.16 -23.65
CA ASN A 478 7.74 34.59 -24.58
C ASN A 478 9.00 34.94 -23.77
N LEU A 479 10.13 34.40 -24.21
CA LEU A 479 11.47 34.83 -23.71
C LEU A 479 12.08 35.73 -24.76
N THR A 480 12.55 36.91 -24.34
CA THR A 480 13.32 37.81 -25.21
C THR A 480 14.70 37.20 -25.47
N GLU A 481 15.32 37.58 -26.60
CA GLU A 481 16.70 37.13 -26.91
C GLU A 481 17.68 37.53 -25.81
N GLN A 482 17.48 38.67 -25.16
CA GLN A 482 18.29 39.14 -24.06
C GLN A 482 18.12 38.25 -22.82
N GLN A 483 16.89 37.78 -22.50
CA GLN A 483 16.65 36.89 -21.41
C GLN A 483 17.27 35.50 -21.68
N ILE A 484 17.19 35.03 -22.90
CA ILE A 484 17.82 33.77 -23.35
C ILE A 484 19.34 33.87 -23.17
N ALA A 485 19.96 34.91 -23.71
CA ALA A 485 21.40 35.13 -23.60
C ALA A 485 21.88 35.21 -22.14
N ARG A 486 21.13 35.84 -21.26
CA ARG A 486 21.42 35.89 -19.82
C ARG A 486 21.33 34.55 -19.15
N LEU A 487 20.31 33.72 -19.47
CA LEU A 487 20.19 32.35 -18.97
C LEU A 487 21.33 31.45 -19.50
N ASP A 488 21.74 31.64 -20.74
CA ASP A 488 22.89 30.95 -21.32
C ASP A 488 24.19 31.29 -20.58
N SER A 489 24.36 32.57 -20.18
CA SER A 489 25.57 33.01 -19.45
C SER A 489 25.74 32.38 -18.07
N ILE A 490 24.67 31.88 -17.47
CA ILE A 490 24.67 31.14 -16.19
C ILE A 490 24.48 29.64 -16.39
N GLY A 491 24.81 29.10 -17.57
CA GLY A 491 24.84 27.67 -17.82
C GLY A 491 23.48 27.01 -17.97
N MET A 492 22.45 27.71 -18.49
CA MET A 492 21.14 27.16 -18.73
C MET A 492 21.20 26.07 -19.82
N ALA A 493 20.93 24.83 -19.43
CA ALA A 493 20.76 23.73 -20.39
C ALA A 493 19.30 23.69 -20.87
N TRP A 494 19.07 24.00 -22.14
CA TRP A 494 17.74 24.11 -22.73
C TRP A 494 17.12 22.76 -23.16
N GLY A 495 17.95 21.70 -23.31
CA GLY A 495 17.48 20.38 -23.70
C GLY A 495 16.62 19.69 -22.64
N ASN A 496 15.85 18.71 -23.11
CA ASN A 496 15.04 17.89 -22.23
C ASN A 496 15.91 17.13 -21.22
N GLN A 497 15.88 17.52 -19.96
CA GLN A 497 16.67 16.87 -18.89
C GLN A 497 16.44 15.35 -18.82
N LYS A 498 15.24 14.90 -19.19
CA LYS A 498 14.94 13.46 -19.27
C LYS A 498 15.73 12.79 -20.41
N GLU A 499 15.91 13.49 -21.53
CA GLU A 499 16.71 12.97 -22.65
C GLU A 499 18.20 12.96 -22.33
N SER A 500 18.73 14.06 -21.76
CA SER A 500 20.12 14.15 -21.33
C SER A 500 20.45 13.13 -20.21
N ALA A 501 19.51 12.91 -19.28
CA ALA A 501 19.64 11.90 -18.24
C ALA A 501 19.60 10.47 -18.82
N TRP A 502 18.75 10.25 -19.84
CA TRP A 502 18.69 8.99 -20.57
C TRP A 502 20.00 8.72 -21.29
N GLN A 503 20.47 9.67 -22.10
CA GLN A 503 21.69 9.54 -22.87
C GLN A 503 22.91 9.23 -21.98
N ARG A 504 23.03 9.95 -20.84
CA ARG A 504 24.09 9.66 -19.86
C ARG A 504 23.99 8.22 -19.32
N GLY A 505 22.79 7.78 -18.96
CA GLY A 505 22.59 6.41 -18.48
C GLY A 505 22.91 5.37 -19.52
N PHE A 506 22.51 5.61 -20.76
CA PHE A 506 22.79 4.73 -21.90
C PHE A 506 24.30 4.63 -22.21
N GLU A 507 25.01 5.75 -22.24
CA GLU A 507 26.46 5.78 -22.43
C GLU A 507 27.21 5.00 -21.34
N LYS A 508 26.77 5.14 -20.08
CA LYS A 508 27.35 4.37 -18.96
C LYS A 508 27.05 2.88 -19.08
N ALA A 509 25.85 2.51 -19.52
CA ALA A 509 25.48 1.12 -19.79
C ALA A 509 26.31 0.54 -20.93
N LYS A 510 26.50 1.30 -22.02
CA LYS A 510 27.37 0.90 -23.15
C LYS A 510 28.80 0.70 -22.70
N LYS A 511 29.39 1.64 -21.95
CA LYS A 511 30.74 1.51 -21.41
C LYS A 511 30.89 0.28 -20.50
N TYR A 512 29.88 -0.04 -19.71
CA TYR A 512 29.89 -1.26 -18.90
C TYR A 512 29.85 -2.52 -19.77
N HIS A 513 28.94 -2.55 -20.77
CA HIS A 513 28.88 -3.66 -21.73
C HIS A 513 30.20 -3.88 -22.46
N ASP A 514 30.85 -2.83 -22.97
CA ASP A 514 32.11 -2.89 -23.67
C ASP A 514 33.26 -3.45 -22.78
N THR A 515 33.13 -3.22 -21.46
CA THR A 515 34.14 -3.72 -20.49
C THR A 515 33.86 -5.15 -20.03
N TYR A 516 32.60 -5.54 -19.82
CA TYR A 516 32.23 -6.81 -19.19
C TYR A 516 31.46 -7.77 -20.10
N GLY A 517 31.14 -7.37 -21.33
CA GLY A 517 30.43 -8.17 -22.32
C GLY A 517 28.93 -8.44 -22.03
N ASN A 518 28.36 -7.82 -21.01
CA ASN A 518 26.96 -8.00 -20.64
C ASN A 518 26.45 -6.84 -19.79
N LEU A 519 25.11 -6.77 -19.61
CA LEU A 519 24.43 -5.80 -18.72
C LEU A 519 23.80 -6.44 -17.46
N MET A 520 24.44 -7.50 -16.93
CA MET A 520 24.06 -8.13 -15.66
C MET A 520 24.59 -7.35 -14.44
N VAL A 521 24.31 -6.06 -14.42
CA VAL A 521 24.83 -5.12 -13.41
C VAL A 521 24.11 -5.31 -12.08
N ALA A 522 24.89 -5.43 -10.99
CA ALA A 522 24.33 -5.49 -9.64
C ALA A 522 23.57 -4.20 -9.29
N GLY A 523 22.42 -4.31 -8.62
CA GLY A 523 21.55 -3.17 -8.32
C GLY A 523 22.21 -2.04 -7.51
N LYS A 524 23.24 -2.38 -6.72
CA LYS A 524 24.04 -1.41 -5.94
C LYS A 524 25.28 -0.89 -6.67
N TYR A 525 25.49 -1.30 -7.90
CA TYR A 525 26.69 -0.92 -8.65
C TYR A 525 26.68 0.57 -8.98
N VAL A 526 27.79 1.22 -8.67
CA VAL A 526 28.10 2.60 -9.01
C VAL A 526 29.35 2.55 -9.91
N ASP A 527 29.33 3.26 -11.04
CA ASP A 527 30.48 3.28 -11.92
C ASP A 527 31.66 4.06 -11.29
N PRO A 528 32.87 3.99 -11.87
CA PRO A 528 34.04 4.71 -11.37
C PRO A 528 33.84 6.23 -11.28
N ASP A 529 32.94 6.80 -12.08
CA ASP A 529 32.62 8.22 -12.11
C ASP A 529 31.49 8.61 -11.14
N GLY A 530 31.10 7.70 -10.24
CA GLY A 530 30.05 7.93 -9.23
C GLY A 530 28.61 7.81 -9.74
N TYR A 531 28.39 7.30 -10.96
CA TYR A 531 27.03 7.16 -11.50
C TYR A 531 26.38 5.84 -11.03
N PRO A 532 25.15 5.87 -10.46
CA PRO A 532 24.48 4.69 -9.93
C PRO A 532 23.84 3.85 -11.05
N LEU A 533 24.68 3.24 -11.91
CA LEU A 533 24.26 2.48 -13.09
C LEU A 533 23.29 1.34 -12.74
N GLY A 534 23.54 0.62 -11.64
CA GLY A 534 22.68 -0.47 -11.20
C GLY A 534 21.23 -0.01 -10.95
N LYS A 535 21.07 1.12 -10.25
CA LYS A 535 19.74 1.71 -10.00
C LYS A 535 19.07 2.20 -11.29
N TRP A 536 19.87 2.79 -12.22
CA TRP A 536 19.35 3.26 -13.49
C TRP A 536 18.80 2.09 -14.34
N LEU A 537 19.50 0.97 -14.41
CA LEU A 537 19.05 -0.23 -15.15
C LEU A 537 17.80 -0.86 -14.51
N ILE A 538 17.71 -0.90 -13.16
CA ILE A 538 16.49 -1.36 -12.48
C ILE A 538 15.30 -0.48 -12.87
N LYS A 539 15.45 0.84 -12.78
CA LYS A 539 14.39 1.78 -13.15
C LYS A 539 13.99 1.62 -14.63
N THR A 540 14.94 1.40 -15.52
CA THR A 540 14.69 1.23 -16.96
C THR A 540 13.93 -0.07 -17.24
N ARG A 541 14.26 -1.17 -16.55
CA ARG A 541 13.48 -2.42 -16.61
C ARG A 541 12.05 -2.23 -16.15
N GLN A 542 11.87 -1.50 -15.04
CA GLN A 542 10.54 -1.20 -14.53
C GLN A 542 9.72 -0.33 -15.52
N GLN A 543 10.36 0.63 -16.17
CA GLN A 543 9.70 1.46 -17.18
C GLN A 543 9.24 0.66 -18.40
N LYS A 544 10.03 -0.36 -18.85
CA LYS A 544 9.61 -1.26 -19.92
C LYS A 544 8.43 -2.12 -19.46
N LEU A 545 8.50 -2.69 -18.28
CA LEU A 545 7.45 -3.52 -17.71
C LEU A 545 6.10 -2.77 -17.63
N ASN A 546 6.18 -1.48 -17.27
CA ASN A 546 5.00 -0.62 -17.17
C ASN A 546 4.56 0.02 -18.51
N GLY A 547 5.16 -0.36 -19.65
CA GLY A 547 4.85 0.22 -20.96
C GLY A 547 5.26 1.70 -21.15
N ASN A 548 6.09 2.23 -20.23
CA ASN A 548 6.46 3.64 -20.20
C ASN A 548 7.82 3.94 -20.87
N LEU A 549 8.47 2.95 -21.44
CA LEU A 549 9.73 3.10 -22.16
C LEU A 549 9.47 3.13 -23.67
N LYS A 550 10.02 4.14 -24.35
CA LYS A 550 9.88 4.27 -25.80
C LYS A 550 10.54 3.13 -26.55
N GLU A 551 9.93 2.67 -27.62
CA GLU A 551 10.44 1.58 -28.50
C GLU A 551 11.88 1.83 -28.97
N GLU A 552 12.21 3.07 -29.36
CA GLU A 552 13.56 3.45 -29.78
C GLU A 552 14.61 3.20 -28.69
N ARG A 553 14.23 3.43 -27.41
CA ARG A 553 15.12 3.20 -26.27
C ARG A 553 15.25 1.74 -25.91
N ILE A 554 14.20 0.96 -26.16
CA ILE A 554 14.23 -0.50 -26.01
C ILE A 554 15.22 -1.06 -27.02
N ALA A 555 15.09 -0.68 -28.32
CA ALA A 555 15.98 -1.12 -29.38
C ALA A 555 17.45 -0.77 -29.11
N GLN A 556 17.74 0.47 -28.67
CA GLN A 556 19.09 0.88 -28.28
C GLN A 556 19.71 0.01 -27.17
N LEU A 557 18.88 -0.37 -26.20
CA LEU A 557 19.35 -1.23 -25.10
C LEU A 557 19.50 -2.69 -25.51
N ASP A 558 18.65 -3.17 -26.42
CA ASP A 558 18.73 -4.52 -26.99
C ASP A 558 20.01 -4.70 -27.80
N GLU A 559 20.43 -3.67 -28.57
CA GLU A 559 21.69 -3.66 -29.33
C GLU A 559 22.94 -3.86 -28.44
N ILE A 560 22.89 -3.38 -27.19
CA ILE A 560 23.97 -3.56 -26.21
C ILE A 560 23.68 -4.71 -25.23
N GLY A 561 22.83 -5.66 -25.62
CA GLY A 561 22.60 -6.90 -24.85
C GLY A 561 21.88 -6.69 -23.53
N MET A 562 20.87 -5.83 -23.49
CA MET A 562 20.07 -5.61 -22.27
C MET A 562 19.29 -6.85 -21.87
N VAL A 563 19.55 -7.30 -20.68
CA VAL A 563 18.76 -8.37 -20.05
C VAL A 563 17.56 -7.75 -19.33
N TRP A 564 16.38 -7.94 -19.89
CA TRP A 564 15.15 -7.37 -19.32
C TRP A 564 14.62 -8.14 -18.13
N ASN A 565 14.60 -9.46 -18.19
CA ASN A 565 14.26 -10.29 -17.05
C ASN A 565 15.54 -10.96 -16.48
N ILE A 566 16.02 -10.40 -15.40
CA ILE A 566 17.24 -10.92 -14.72
C ILE A 566 16.98 -12.31 -14.11
N PHE A 567 15.75 -12.59 -13.68
CA PHE A 567 15.42 -13.87 -13.07
C PHE A 567 15.48 -14.99 -14.11
N ASP A 568 14.90 -14.77 -15.29
CA ASP A 568 14.96 -15.75 -16.38
C ASP A 568 16.39 -15.96 -16.86
N ALA A 569 17.16 -14.88 -17.04
CA ALA A 569 18.55 -14.99 -17.46
C ALA A 569 19.42 -15.74 -16.43
N LYS A 570 19.20 -15.52 -15.14
CA LYS A 570 19.88 -16.29 -14.08
C LYS A 570 19.43 -17.74 -14.05
N TRP A 571 18.16 -17.98 -14.29
CA TRP A 571 17.61 -19.33 -14.36
C TRP A 571 18.20 -20.08 -15.56
N GLU A 572 18.23 -19.45 -16.75
CA GLU A 572 18.84 -20.01 -17.96
C GLU A 572 20.31 -20.39 -17.76
N LYS A 573 21.10 -19.47 -17.19
CA LYS A 573 22.50 -19.73 -16.89
C LYS A 573 22.67 -20.93 -15.95
N ALA A 574 21.87 -20.98 -14.91
CA ALA A 574 21.95 -22.07 -13.93
C ALA A 574 21.43 -23.40 -14.50
N TYR A 575 20.39 -23.34 -15.36
CA TYR A 575 19.90 -24.51 -16.07
C TYR A 575 20.96 -25.08 -17.04
N ALA A 576 21.65 -24.24 -17.79
CA ALA A 576 22.72 -24.67 -18.67
C ALA A 576 23.84 -25.39 -17.90
N LEU A 577 24.22 -24.88 -16.72
CA LEU A 577 25.19 -25.54 -15.84
C LEU A 577 24.66 -26.87 -15.27
N ALA A 578 23.37 -26.97 -14.97
CA ALA A 578 22.75 -28.20 -14.52
C ALA A 578 22.67 -29.24 -15.65
N ALA A 579 22.37 -28.81 -16.87
CA ALA A 579 22.34 -29.67 -18.03
C ALA A 579 23.75 -30.22 -18.37
N ALA A 580 24.78 -29.37 -18.35
CA ALA A 580 26.18 -29.79 -18.53
C ALA A 580 26.61 -30.78 -17.43
N TYR A 581 26.24 -30.55 -16.18
CA TYR A 581 26.51 -31.49 -15.10
C TYR A 581 25.81 -32.84 -15.32
N TYR A 582 24.56 -32.81 -15.82
CA TYR A 582 23.80 -34.02 -16.15
C TYR A 582 24.46 -34.79 -17.31
N GLU A 583 24.89 -34.12 -18.35
CA GLU A 583 25.60 -34.74 -19.48
C GLU A 583 26.91 -35.42 -19.04
N GLU A 584 27.66 -34.80 -18.12
CA GLU A 584 28.90 -35.32 -17.60
C GLU A 584 28.72 -36.49 -16.61
N ASN A 585 27.71 -36.43 -15.74
CA ASN A 585 27.56 -37.33 -14.61
C ASN A 585 26.36 -38.30 -14.73
N GLY A 586 25.52 -38.17 -15.78
CA GLY A 586 24.32 -38.98 -16.01
C GLY A 586 23.21 -38.81 -14.97
N ASN A 587 23.32 -37.83 -14.09
CA ASN A 587 22.32 -37.54 -13.07
C ASN A 587 22.52 -36.14 -12.45
N LEU A 588 21.49 -35.62 -11.75
CA LEU A 588 21.56 -34.36 -10.98
C LEU A 588 21.74 -34.59 -9.47
N ASN A 589 22.57 -35.56 -9.09
CA ASN A 589 22.90 -35.88 -7.70
C ASN A 589 23.89 -34.88 -7.12
N ILE A 590 23.54 -33.61 -7.14
CA ILE A 590 24.39 -32.50 -6.76
C ILE A 590 24.25 -32.21 -5.25
N PRO A 591 25.35 -32.31 -4.45
CA PRO A 591 25.31 -31.89 -3.06
C PRO A 591 24.92 -30.39 -2.96
N ARG A 592 24.13 -30.01 -1.95
CA ARG A 592 23.70 -28.61 -1.77
C ARG A 592 24.86 -27.63 -1.65
N SER A 593 26.01 -28.09 -1.16
CA SER A 593 27.25 -27.31 -1.04
C SER A 593 28.08 -27.22 -2.34
N TYR A 594 27.67 -27.93 -3.39
CA TYR A 594 28.44 -27.98 -4.65
C TYR A 594 28.47 -26.62 -5.33
N VAL A 595 29.69 -26.22 -5.65
CA VAL A 595 30.02 -24.99 -6.40
C VAL A 595 30.78 -25.40 -7.64
N THR A 596 30.42 -24.87 -8.80
CA THR A 596 31.13 -25.12 -10.06
C THR A 596 32.51 -24.48 -10.03
N ALA A 597 33.40 -24.90 -10.92
CA ALA A 597 34.73 -24.28 -11.09
C ALA A 597 34.66 -22.76 -11.36
N ALA A 598 33.55 -22.29 -11.93
CA ALA A 598 33.27 -20.86 -12.15
C ALA A 598 32.70 -20.13 -10.91
N GLY A 599 32.63 -20.80 -9.75
CA GLY A 599 32.12 -20.21 -8.52
C GLY A 599 30.59 -20.17 -8.37
N GLU A 600 29.82 -20.80 -9.27
CA GLU A 600 28.35 -20.82 -9.23
C GLU A 600 27.86 -21.91 -8.28
N ARG A 601 26.91 -21.56 -7.40
CA ARG A 601 26.34 -22.45 -6.37
C ARG A 601 25.27 -23.36 -6.95
N LEU A 602 25.63 -24.25 -7.84
CA LEU A 602 24.72 -25.12 -8.58
C LEU A 602 23.90 -26.02 -7.64
N GLY A 603 24.50 -26.60 -6.61
CA GLY A 603 23.79 -27.43 -5.64
C GLY A 603 22.68 -26.70 -4.89
N GLN A 604 22.91 -25.42 -4.55
CA GLN A 604 21.90 -24.59 -3.91
C GLN A 604 20.76 -24.23 -4.89
N TRP A 605 21.10 -23.98 -6.16
CA TRP A 605 20.09 -23.70 -7.18
C TRP A 605 19.20 -24.92 -7.43
N VAL A 606 19.75 -26.12 -7.61
CA VAL A 606 18.96 -27.36 -7.74
C VAL A 606 18.03 -27.57 -6.56
N ALA A 607 18.51 -27.39 -5.33
CA ALA A 607 17.68 -27.48 -4.14
C ALA A 607 16.56 -26.40 -4.12
N SER A 608 16.80 -25.23 -4.67
CA SER A 608 15.77 -24.18 -4.78
C SER A 608 14.68 -24.52 -5.79
N GLN A 609 15.01 -25.21 -6.91
CA GLN A 609 14.01 -25.69 -7.87
C GLN A 609 13.13 -26.78 -7.23
N GLN A 610 13.74 -27.73 -6.50
CA GLN A 610 13.01 -28.75 -5.75
C GLN A 610 12.04 -28.17 -4.74
N TRP A 611 12.41 -27.07 -4.09
CA TRP A 611 11.56 -26.34 -3.16
C TRP A 611 10.45 -25.55 -3.86
N ALA A 612 10.73 -25.00 -5.05
CA ALA A 612 9.81 -24.16 -5.82
C ALA A 612 8.70 -24.98 -6.51
N TYR A 613 9.02 -26.20 -6.95
CA TYR A 613 8.09 -27.07 -7.70
C TYR A 613 6.77 -27.35 -6.96
N PRO A 614 6.77 -27.90 -5.74
CA PRO A 614 5.51 -28.22 -5.03
C PRO A 614 4.71 -26.96 -4.64
N LYS A 615 5.30 -25.76 -4.78
CA LYS A 615 4.68 -24.48 -4.51
C LYS A 615 4.12 -23.79 -5.76
N GLY A 616 4.18 -24.46 -6.90
CA GLY A 616 3.71 -23.90 -8.17
C GLY A 616 4.47 -22.65 -8.62
N LYS A 617 5.76 -22.48 -8.20
CA LYS A 617 6.57 -21.28 -8.51
C LYS A 617 7.41 -21.43 -9.77
N LEU A 618 7.35 -22.57 -10.43
CA LEU A 618 8.00 -22.84 -11.71
C LEU A 618 6.96 -22.82 -12.83
N THR A 619 7.34 -22.29 -13.99
CA THR A 619 6.50 -22.39 -15.19
C THR A 619 6.48 -23.80 -15.72
N ASP A 620 5.44 -24.16 -16.47
CA ASP A 620 5.33 -25.51 -17.10
C ASP A 620 6.54 -25.80 -18.00
N GLU A 621 7.02 -24.82 -18.73
CA GLU A 621 8.23 -24.91 -19.54
C GLU A 621 9.49 -25.20 -18.71
N GLN A 622 9.64 -24.52 -17.57
CA GLN A 622 10.77 -24.75 -16.65
C GLN A 622 10.73 -26.18 -16.06
N VAL A 623 9.53 -26.64 -15.70
CA VAL A 623 9.33 -28.02 -15.20
C VAL A 623 9.68 -29.04 -16.28
N GLU A 624 9.18 -28.86 -17.50
CA GLU A 624 9.47 -29.75 -18.62
C GLU A 624 10.97 -29.82 -18.91
N ARG A 625 11.64 -28.69 -18.94
CA ARG A 625 13.09 -28.62 -19.18
C ARG A 625 13.88 -29.30 -18.06
N LEU A 626 13.50 -29.11 -16.79
CA LEU A 626 14.12 -29.78 -15.66
C LEU A 626 13.86 -31.30 -15.67
N ASN A 627 12.70 -31.75 -16.14
CA ASN A 627 12.40 -33.16 -16.33
C ASN A 627 13.29 -33.80 -17.42
N ARG A 628 13.66 -33.06 -18.49
CA ARG A 628 14.59 -33.57 -19.55
C ARG A 628 15.97 -33.90 -19.03
N ILE A 629 16.40 -33.25 -17.93
CA ILE A 629 17.67 -33.54 -17.25
C ILE A 629 17.44 -34.39 -15.97
N GLU A 630 16.35 -35.13 -15.94
CA GLU A 630 15.97 -36.07 -14.87
C GLU A 630 15.97 -35.45 -13.47
N MET A 631 15.43 -34.23 -13.34
CA MET A 631 15.30 -33.55 -12.06
C MET A 631 14.40 -34.37 -11.12
N TYR A 632 14.94 -34.73 -9.96
CA TYR A 632 14.15 -35.43 -8.92
C TYR A 632 13.38 -34.43 -8.07
N TRP A 633 12.06 -34.56 -8.02
CA TRP A 633 11.17 -33.61 -7.32
C TRP A 633 10.80 -33.99 -5.88
N GLY A 634 11.17 -35.19 -5.40
CA GLY A 634 10.95 -35.66 -4.04
C GLY A 634 11.92 -35.05 -3.01
N ASN A 635 11.59 -35.21 -1.73
CA ASN A 635 12.51 -34.78 -0.69
C ASN A 635 13.77 -35.73 -0.62
N ARG A 636 14.87 -35.23 -0.03
CA ARG A 636 16.14 -35.93 0.05
C ARG A 636 16.02 -37.29 0.74
N ASN A 637 15.13 -37.43 1.72
CA ASN A 637 14.91 -38.68 2.45
C ASN A 637 14.21 -39.73 1.59
N ASP A 638 13.25 -39.31 0.76
CA ASP A 638 12.56 -40.20 -0.18
C ASP A 638 13.51 -40.69 -1.28
N ARG A 639 14.38 -39.82 -1.75
CA ARG A 639 15.41 -40.18 -2.72
C ARG A 639 16.39 -41.20 -2.17
N GLN A 640 16.98 -40.91 -0.99
CA GLN A 640 17.89 -41.87 -0.35
C GLN A 640 17.23 -43.19 -0.04
N TRP A 641 15.94 -43.15 0.29
CA TRP A 641 15.18 -44.39 0.50
C TRP A 641 14.96 -45.14 -0.81
N ASN A 642 14.61 -44.45 -1.91
CA ASN A 642 14.44 -45.08 -3.22
C ASN A 642 15.74 -45.63 -3.77
N GLU A 643 16.88 -44.95 -3.64
CA GLU A 643 18.19 -45.48 -4.01
C GLU A 643 18.47 -46.82 -3.27
N GLY A 644 18.26 -46.82 -1.95
CA GLY A 644 18.39 -48.03 -1.16
C GLY A 644 17.41 -49.15 -1.56
N TYR A 645 16.18 -48.80 -1.91
CA TYR A 645 15.18 -49.71 -2.39
C TYR A 645 15.54 -50.35 -3.75
N GLN A 646 16.07 -49.57 -4.68
CA GLN A 646 16.52 -50.09 -5.98
C GLN A 646 17.68 -51.03 -5.83
N GLU A 647 18.65 -50.73 -4.97
CA GLU A 647 19.76 -51.67 -4.68
C GLU A 647 19.26 -52.91 -3.96
N ALA A 648 18.27 -52.81 -3.07
CA ALA A 648 17.65 -53.93 -2.44
C ALA A 648 16.87 -54.82 -3.43
N LYS A 649 16.18 -54.23 -4.40
CA LYS A 649 15.49 -54.92 -5.47
C LYS A 649 16.48 -55.65 -6.40
N ARG A 650 17.59 -55.03 -6.81
CA ARG A 650 18.65 -55.69 -7.59
C ARG A 650 19.25 -56.88 -6.84
N TYR A 651 19.42 -56.77 -5.53
CA TYR A 651 19.89 -57.88 -4.70
C TYR A 651 18.89 -58.98 -4.66
N PHE A 652 17.61 -58.68 -4.49
CA PHE A 652 16.53 -59.65 -4.51
C PHE A 652 16.40 -60.35 -5.86
N ASP A 653 16.48 -59.62 -6.96
CA ASP A 653 16.40 -60.17 -8.32
C ASP A 653 17.55 -61.14 -8.60
N ALA A 654 18.74 -60.89 -7.98
CA ALA A 654 19.92 -61.72 -8.14
C ALA A 654 19.97 -62.94 -7.20
N HIS A 655 19.38 -62.86 -6.00
CA HIS A 655 19.59 -63.87 -4.94
C HIS A 655 18.27 -64.55 -4.49
N GLY A 656 17.11 -64.01 -4.94
CA GLY A 656 15.79 -64.55 -4.61
C GLY A 656 15.31 -64.24 -3.20
N ASP A 657 16.09 -63.58 -2.38
CA ASP A 657 15.69 -63.13 -1.04
C ASP A 657 16.42 -61.83 -0.65
N LEU A 658 16.00 -61.18 0.45
CA LEU A 658 16.63 -60.00 1.00
C LEU A 658 17.40 -60.30 2.31
N ASN A 659 18.12 -61.45 2.36
CA ASN A 659 19.01 -61.81 3.44
C ASN A 659 20.41 -61.18 3.25
N VAL A 660 20.46 -59.87 3.16
CA VAL A 660 21.67 -59.10 2.90
C VAL A 660 22.58 -59.16 4.12
N PRO A 661 23.85 -59.58 3.97
CA PRO A 661 24.86 -59.53 5.03
C PRO A 661 25.06 -58.05 5.51
N ALA A 662 25.36 -57.88 6.81
CA ALA A 662 25.43 -56.55 7.43
C ALA A 662 26.50 -55.63 6.78
N GLU A 663 27.57 -56.23 6.24
CA GLU A 663 28.73 -55.53 5.61
C GLU A 663 28.64 -55.52 4.09
N TYR A 664 27.53 -55.97 3.52
CA TYR A 664 27.41 -56.04 2.06
C TYR A 664 27.33 -54.69 1.42
N VAL A 665 28.23 -54.45 0.48
CA VAL A 665 28.29 -53.28 -0.38
C VAL A 665 27.96 -53.75 -1.80
N SER A 666 27.00 -53.12 -2.46
CA SER A 666 26.62 -53.44 -3.83
C SER A 666 27.77 -53.14 -4.83
N PRO A 667 27.77 -53.70 -6.04
CA PRO A 667 28.75 -53.39 -7.04
C PRO A 667 28.90 -51.91 -7.37
N GLY A 668 27.85 -51.14 -7.18
CA GLY A 668 27.86 -49.68 -7.32
C GLY A 668 28.37 -48.92 -6.09
N GLY A 669 28.92 -49.59 -5.08
CA GLY A 669 29.52 -48.97 -3.90
C GLY A 669 28.48 -48.60 -2.83
N TYR A 670 27.23 -49.02 -2.97
CA TYR A 670 26.16 -48.69 -1.99
C TYR A 670 26.17 -49.71 -0.81
N ASN A 671 26.21 -49.16 0.43
CA ASN A 671 26.21 -50.00 1.64
C ASN A 671 24.80 -50.56 1.93
N LEU A 672 24.36 -51.56 1.18
CA LEU A 672 23.02 -52.13 1.22
C LEU A 672 22.78 -52.86 2.55
N GLY A 673 23.76 -53.55 3.10
CA GLY A 673 23.64 -54.28 4.35
C GLY A 673 23.23 -53.38 5.50
N ASN A 674 23.87 -52.23 5.60
CA ASN A 674 23.59 -51.24 6.62
C ASN A 674 22.22 -50.54 6.38
N TRP A 675 21.85 -50.30 5.12
CA TRP A 675 20.56 -49.74 4.77
C TRP A 675 19.41 -50.68 5.16
N VAL A 676 19.48 -51.97 4.85
CA VAL A 676 18.48 -53.00 5.22
C VAL A 676 18.39 -53.10 6.73
N LYS A 677 19.50 -53.12 7.45
CA LYS A 677 19.55 -53.09 8.91
C LYS A 677 18.82 -51.85 9.48
N ARG A 678 19.01 -50.73 8.88
CA ARG A 678 18.36 -49.47 9.27
C ARG A 678 16.84 -49.52 9.03
N GLN A 679 16.36 -50.10 7.93
CA GLN A 679 14.93 -50.24 7.69
C GLN A 679 14.29 -51.14 8.77
N ARG A 680 14.92 -52.25 9.11
CA ARG A 680 14.49 -53.13 10.19
C ARG A 680 14.42 -52.45 11.53
N TYR A 681 15.47 -51.68 11.87
CA TYR A 681 15.54 -50.89 13.11
C TYR A 681 14.43 -49.83 13.17
N THR A 682 14.24 -49.08 12.08
CA THR A 682 13.21 -48.02 12.01
C THR A 682 11.79 -48.59 12.23
N ARG A 683 11.46 -49.75 11.67
CA ARG A 683 10.16 -50.38 11.89
C ARG A 683 9.99 -50.88 13.34
N GLN A 684 11.03 -51.38 13.94
CA GLN A 684 10.98 -51.93 15.31
C GLN A 684 11.02 -50.86 16.39
N ASN A 685 11.55 -49.66 16.06
CA ASN A 685 11.76 -48.58 17.03
C ASN A 685 11.32 -47.22 16.43
N PRO A 686 10.03 -47.05 16.10
CA PRO A 686 9.58 -45.83 15.41
C PRO A 686 9.84 -44.55 16.22
N GLU A 687 9.71 -44.63 17.55
CA GLU A 687 9.92 -43.46 18.43
C GLU A 687 11.41 -43.08 18.61
N LYS A 688 12.34 -44.02 18.45
CA LYS A 688 13.79 -43.82 18.67
C LYS A 688 14.55 -43.53 17.37
N SER A 689 14.00 -43.89 16.21
CA SER A 689 14.67 -43.77 14.93
C SER A 689 14.65 -42.35 14.34
N GLY A 690 13.75 -41.45 14.82
CA GLY A 690 13.50 -40.13 14.27
C GLY A 690 12.98 -40.13 12.82
N ALA A 691 12.61 -41.32 12.30
CA ALA A 691 12.01 -41.51 10.98
C ALA A 691 10.91 -42.57 11.03
N VAL A 692 9.83 -42.30 10.30
CA VAL A 692 8.68 -43.23 10.21
C VAL A 692 8.71 -43.91 8.84
N LEU A 693 8.67 -45.27 8.82
CA LEU A 693 8.44 -46.03 7.59
C LEU A 693 6.94 -45.97 7.26
N THR A 694 6.62 -45.39 6.09
CA THR A 694 5.22 -45.37 5.63
C THR A 694 4.74 -46.77 5.24
N GLU A 695 3.42 -47.02 5.34
CA GLU A 695 2.79 -48.25 4.91
C GLU A 695 3.16 -48.64 3.48
N GLU A 696 3.25 -47.67 2.56
CA GLU A 696 3.67 -47.87 1.18
C GLU A 696 5.13 -48.41 1.09
N ARG A 697 6.03 -47.89 1.90
CA ARG A 697 7.44 -48.34 1.93
C ARG A 697 7.57 -49.71 2.55
N ILE A 698 6.77 -50.00 3.52
CA ILE A 698 6.69 -51.36 4.13
C ILE A 698 6.20 -52.32 3.08
N ALA A 699 5.12 -52.05 2.37
CA ALA A 699 4.57 -52.91 1.33
C ALA A 699 5.60 -53.21 0.21
N LYS A 700 6.31 -52.15 -0.28
CA LYS A 700 7.37 -52.32 -1.28
C LYS A 700 8.52 -53.19 -0.79
N LEU A 701 8.88 -53.14 0.47
CA LEU A 701 9.93 -53.96 1.05
C LEU A 701 9.44 -55.41 1.28
N ASP A 702 8.17 -55.61 1.60
CA ASP A 702 7.56 -56.93 1.72
C ASP A 702 7.50 -57.66 0.37
N GLU A 703 7.21 -56.95 -0.74
CA GLU A 703 7.19 -57.49 -2.10
C GLU A 703 8.54 -58.07 -2.52
N ILE A 704 9.67 -57.51 -2.05
CA ILE A 704 11.02 -58.00 -2.31
C ILE A 704 11.55 -58.89 -1.18
N GLY A 705 10.68 -59.51 -0.40
CA GLY A 705 11.03 -60.50 0.58
C GLY A 705 11.69 -60.00 1.86
N MET A 706 11.43 -58.77 2.28
CA MET A 706 12.00 -58.23 3.50
C MET A 706 11.53 -58.98 4.75
N ARG A 707 12.46 -59.57 5.49
CA ARG A 707 12.19 -60.17 6.79
C ARG A 707 12.44 -59.20 7.93
N TRP A 708 11.42 -58.88 8.72
CA TRP A 708 11.46 -57.87 9.77
C TRP A 708 11.96 -58.36 11.14
N GLY A 709 12.10 -59.70 11.32
CA GLY A 709 12.64 -60.31 12.53
C GLY A 709 14.17 -60.39 12.54
N LYS A 710 14.79 -60.71 13.70
CA LYS A 710 16.24 -60.99 13.78
C LYS A 710 16.56 -62.22 12.96
N SER A 711 17.29 -62.09 11.86
CA SER A 711 17.84 -63.21 11.11
C SER A 711 19.03 -63.83 11.87
N ASN A 712 18.94 -65.11 12.25
CA ASN A 712 20.15 -65.89 12.54
C ASN A 712 20.79 -66.23 11.19
N PRO A 713 22.06 -65.92 10.93
CA PRO A 713 22.70 -66.31 9.69
C PRO A 713 22.94 -67.83 9.70
N LYS A 714 22.15 -68.59 8.93
CA LYS A 714 22.56 -69.95 8.51
C LYS A 714 23.68 -69.78 7.48
N ARG A 715 24.79 -70.48 7.70
CA ARG A 715 25.91 -70.55 6.75
C ARG A 715 25.40 -70.95 5.35
N PRO A 716 25.99 -70.32 4.29
CA PRO A 716 25.69 -70.76 2.92
C PRO A 716 26.08 -72.24 2.73
N SER A 717 25.23 -73.03 2.12
CA SER A 717 25.60 -74.35 1.64
C SER A 717 26.69 -74.24 0.58
N GLU A 718 27.64 -75.18 0.64
CA GLU A 718 28.86 -75.27 -0.20
C GLU A 718 28.62 -75.30 -1.73
N GLN A 719 27.39 -75.19 -2.22
CA GLN A 719 27.05 -75.24 -3.65
C GLN A 719 27.15 -73.87 -4.39
N ALA A 720 27.28 -72.77 -3.70
CA ALA A 720 27.43 -71.43 -4.36
C ALA A 720 28.92 -71.05 -4.60
N ALA A 721 29.87 -71.71 -3.93
CA ALA A 721 31.30 -71.40 -4.06
C ALA A 721 31.96 -72.03 -5.32
N GLN A 722 31.25 -72.86 -6.08
CA GLN A 722 31.78 -73.49 -7.30
C GLN A 722 31.41 -72.76 -8.60
N ALA A 723 30.49 -71.78 -8.55
CA ALA A 723 30.13 -71.05 -9.75
C ALA A 723 31.02 -69.80 -10.02
N GLU A 724 31.70 -69.28 -8.99
CA GLU A 724 32.55 -68.08 -9.16
C GLU A 724 34.02 -68.41 -9.59
N THR A 725 34.44 -69.70 -9.59
CA THR A 725 35.81 -70.12 -9.94
C THR A 725 35.95 -70.46 -11.41
N VAL A 726 34.91 -70.48 -12.22
CA VAL A 726 34.96 -70.84 -13.64
C VAL A 726 35.04 -69.63 -14.59
N THR A 727 34.74 -68.42 -14.13
CA THR A 727 34.78 -67.19 -14.98
C THR A 727 36.05 -66.37 -14.82
N ALA A 728 36.98 -66.77 -13.98
CA ALA A 728 38.29 -66.10 -13.79
C ALA A 728 39.48 -66.73 -14.56
N LYS A 729 39.23 -67.66 -15.50
CA LYS A 729 40.28 -68.30 -16.35
C LYS A 729 39.86 -68.42 -17.81
N ALA A 730 39.36 -67.37 -18.41
CA ALA A 730 39.34 -67.22 -19.88
C ALA A 730 39.07 -65.73 -20.22
N GLY A 731 40.10 -64.99 -20.54
CA GLY A 731 40.03 -63.70 -21.17
C GLY A 731 40.83 -62.62 -20.46
#